data_3abe817dfd742714f63dba207214c73c
#
_entry.id   3abe817dfd742714f63dba207214c73c
#
_cell.length_a   1.000
_cell.length_b   1.000
_cell.length_c   1.000
_cell.angle_alpha   90.00
_cell.angle_beta   90.00
_cell.angle_gamma   90.00
#
_symmetry.space_group_name_H-M   'P 1'
#
loop_
_entity.id
_entity.type
_entity.pdbx_description
1 polymer ?
#
loop_
_entity_poly.entity_id
_entity_poly.type
_entity_poly.pdbx_seq_one_letter_code
_entity_poly.pdbx_strand_id
1 'polypeptide(L)'
;MVTKKTTTKKAPVKKTSAKTVKVKESSHIGLVKNDAYLAPYEDAIRGRHEHALWKMNQLTQNGKLTLSDFANGHNYYGLHQTADGWVFREWAPNATEIYLVGDFNGWNEQEAYQCHRIEGTGNWELTLPHDAMQHGQYYKMRVHWEGGEGERIPAWTQRVVQDEASKIFSAQVWAPAEPYVWKKKTFKPQTSPLLIYECHIGMAQDEEKVGTYNEFREKVLPRIIKDGYNAIQIMAIQEHPYYGSFGYHVSSFFAASSRFGTPEELKALIDEAHKNGIAVIMDIVHSHAVKNEVEGLGNLAGDPNQYFYPGERHEHPAWDSLCFDYGKDEVLHFLLSNCKYWLEEYHFDGFRFDGVTSMLYYSHGLGEAFCNYADYFNGHQDDNAICYLTLANCLIHEVNKNAVTIAEEVSGMPGLAAKFKDGGYGFDYRMAMNIPDYWIKTIKELADEAWKPSSIFWEIKNRRSDEKTISYCESHDQALVGDKTIIFRLVDADMYWHFRKGDETEMTHRGIALHKMIRLATIAAINGGYLNFMGNEFGHPEWIDFPREGNGWSYKYARRQWNLVDNKELCYHLLGDFDRKMLEVITSEKKFNETPIQEIWHNDGDQILAFSRGELVFVFNFSPTHSYSDYGFLVPEGSYNVVLNTDAREFGGFGFADDTVEHFTNSDPLYEKDYKGWLKLYIPARSAVVLRKK
;
A
#
# COMPACT_ATOMS: atom_id res chain seq x y z
N MET A 1 38.52 50.94 70.36
CA MET A 1 38.44 49.53 69.96
C MET A 1 38.20 49.46 68.42
N VAL A 2 39.18 48.95 67.72
CA VAL A 2 39.33 49.08 66.26
C VAL A 2 38.63 47.90 65.58
N THR A 3 37.70 48.18 64.68
CA THR A 3 37.05 47.17 63.82
C THR A 3 37.72 47.19 62.46
N LYS A 4 38.39 46.07 62.12
CA LYS A 4 39.00 45.79 60.81
C LYS A 4 37.92 45.53 59.80
N LYS A 5 37.90 46.31 58.70
CA LYS A 5 37.20 45.98 57.43
C LYS A 5 38.05 45.08 56.60
N THR A 6 37.54 43.91 56.25
CA THR A 6 38.15 42.96 55.29
C THR A 6 37.53 43.24 53.90
N THR A 7 38.34 43.69 52.96
CA THR A 7 38.02 43.87 51.54
C THR A 7 38.32 42.60 50.78
N THR A 8 37.27 41.95 50.26
CA THR A 8 37.41 40.83 49.29
C THR A 8 37.51 41.36 47.85
N LYS A 9 38.66 41.14 47.24
CA LYS A 9 38.89 41.42 45.81
C LYS A 9 38.16 40.37 44.95
N LYS A 10 37.22 40.83 44.09
CA LYS A 10 36.65 40.04 43.00
C LYS A 10 37.68 39.91 41.89
N ALA A 11 37.93 38.65 41.46
CA ALA A 11 38.72 38.34 40.27
C ALA A 11 37.94 38.66 38.98
N PRO A 12 38.56 39.02 37.87
CA PRO A 12 37.91 39.38 36.62
C PRO A 12 37.39 38.14 35.90
N VAL A 13 36.07 38.16 35.55
CA VAL A 13 35.41 37.15 34.71
C VAL A 13 35.90 37.35 33.27
N LYS A 14 36.64 36.34 32.75
CA LYS A 14 36.97 36.28 31.31
C LYS A 14 35.68 36.06 30.52
N LYS A 15 35.29 37.06 29.74
CA LYS A 15 34.28 36.90 28.68
C LYS A 15 34.87 36.00 27.57
N THR A 16 34.46 34.73 27.54
CA THR A 16 34.64 33.87 26.40
C THR A 16 33.64 34.29 25.32
N SER A 17 34.14 34.90 24.24
CA SER A 17 33.35 35.17 23.03
C SER A 17 32.96 33.81 22.43
N ALA A 18 31.66 33.51 22.43
CA ALA A 18 31.12 32.40 21.64
C ALA A 18 31.44 32.68 20.16
N LYS A 19 32.31 31.87 19.58
CA LYS A 19 32.46 31.80 18.12
C LYS A 19 31.17 31.21 17.59
N THR A 20 30.31 32.06 17.01
CA THR A 20 29.21 31.64 16.16
C THR A 20 29.81 30.89 14.98
N VAL A 21 29.75 29.56 15.04
CA VAL A 21 30.02 28.73 13.85
C VAL A 21 28.90 29.03 12.87
N LYS A 22 29.17 29.87 11.88
CA LYS A 22 28.31 29.97 10.70
C LYS A 22 28.39 28.61 10.02
N VAL A 23 27.41 27.76 10.29
CA VAL A 23 27.09 26.63 9.42
C VAL A 23 26.78 27.29 8.07
N LYS A 24 27.63 27.04 7.06
CA LYS A 24 27.29 27.36 5.68
C LYS A 24 26.05 26.53 5.39
N GLU A 25 24.87 27.14 5.40
CA GLU A 25 23.67 26.56 4.81
C GLU A 25 24.02 26.19 3.38
N SER A 26 23.93 24.92 3.05
CA SER A 26 24.09 24.49 1.67
C SER A 26 22.97 25.17 0.87
N SER A 27 23.31 25.88 -0.17
CA SER A 27 22.40 26.70 -0.99
C SER A 27 21.20 25.91 -1.58
N HIS A 28 21.28 24.57 -1.68
CA HIS A 28 20.28 23.72 -2.31
C HIS A 28 19.41 22.98 -1.30
N ILE A 29 18.12 22.79 -1.68
CA ILE A 29 17.17 21.92 -0.95
C ILE A 29 17.64 20.43 -1.02
N GLY A 30 17.19 19.60 -0.08
CA GLY A 30 17.65 18.21 0.06
C GLY A 30 17.52 17.37 -1.19
N LEU A 31 16.39 17.46 -1.91
CA LEU A 31 16.19 16.74 -3.18
C LEU A 31 17.24 17.09 -4.24
N VAL A 32 17.57 18.38 -4.39
CA VAL A 32 18.56 18.85 -5.36
C VAL A 32 19.98 18.41 -4.97
N LYS A 33 20.25 18.25 -3.67
CA LYS A 33 21.55 17.69 -3.22
C LYS A 33 21.70 16.22 -3.58
N ASN A 34 20.59 15.48 -3.51
CA ASN A 34 20.58 14.05 -3.82
C ASN A 34 20.58 13.79 -5.33
N ASP A 35 19.97 14.69 -6.10
CA ASP A 35 19.88 14.62 -7.55
C ASP A 35 20.14 15.99 -8.19
N ALA A 36 21.36 16.19 -8.64
CA ALA A 36 21.81 17.48 -9.24
C ALA A 36 21.06 17.84 -10.54
N TYR A 37 20.44 16.89 -11.22
CA TYR A 37 19.63 17.15 -12.41
C TYR A 37 18.33 17.89 -12.07
N LEU A 38 17.92 17.94 -10.81
CA LEU A 38 16.79 18.74 -10.33
C LEU A 38 17.12 20.22 -10.10
N ALA A 39 18.40 20.62 -10.18
CA ALA A 39 18.80 22.02 -9.96
C ALA A 39 18.05 23.06 -10.82
N PRO A 40 17.73 22.82 -12.11
CA PRO A 40 16.93 23.74 -12.90
C PRO A 40 15.49 23.94 -12.38
N TYR A 41 14.99 23.05 -11.57
CA TYR A 41 13.61 23.00 -11.06
C TYR A 41 13.53 23.32 -9.56
N GLU A 42 14.62 23.75 -8.94
CA GLU A 42 14.67 23.99 -7.49
C GLU A 42 13.63 24.99 -7.02
N ASP A 43 13.37 26.05 -7.80
CA ASP A 43 12.36 27.07 -7.45
C ASP A 43 10.95 26.46 -7.41
N ALA A 44 10.61 25.57 -8.34
CA ALA A 44 9.33 24.88 -8.34
C ALA A 44 9.21 23.92 -7.14
N ILE A 45 10.28 23.20 -6.81
CA ILE A 45 10.33 22.29 -5.64
C ILE A 45 10.17 23.11 -4.36
N ARG A 46 10.85 24.24 -4.23
CA ARG A 46 10.70 25.16 -3.09
C ARG A 46 9.30 25.74 -3.00
N GLY A 47 8.72 26.16 -4.14
CA GLY A 47 7.37 26.69 -4.20
C GLY A 47 6.32 25.70 -3.68
N ARG A 48 6.40 24.42 -4.07
CA ARG A 48 5.53 23.34 -3.54
C ARG A 48 5.74 23.13 -2.04
N HIS A 49 6.98 23.10 -1.58
CA HIS A 49 7.29 22.97 -0.15
C HIS A 49 6.76 24.16 0.67
N GLU A 50 6.95 25.37 0.20
CA GLU A 50 6.46 26.60 0.83
C GLU A 50 4.92 26.68 0.81
N HIS A 51 4.28 26.21 -0.27
CA HIS A 51 2.82 26.12 -0.36
C HIS A 51 2.27 25.16 0.70
N ALA A 52 2.86 23.98 0.88
CA ALA A 52 2.46 23.05 1.91
C ALA A 52 2.67 23.62 3.33
N LEU A 53 3.79 24.30 3.58
CA LEU A 53 4.03 24.99 4.87
C LEU A 53 3.02 26.11 5.11
N TRP A 54 2.73 26.91 4.09
CA TRP A 54 1.74 27.99 4.19
C TRP A 54 0.36 27.42 4.53
N LYS A 55 -0.10 26.39 3.80
CA LYS A 55 -1.38 25.73 4.05
C LYS A 55 -1.42 25.11 5.44
N MET A 56 -0.35 24.43 5.85
CA MET A 56 -0.23 23.87 7.21
C MET A 56 -0.39 24.96 8.28
N ASN A 57 0.31 26.11 8.12
CA ASN A 57 0.19 27.21 9.04
C ASN A 57 -1.22 27.81 9.08
N GLN A 58 -1.90 27.90 7.94
CA GLN A 58 -3.28 28.36 7.83
C GLN A 58 -4.20 27.43 8.64
N LEU A 59 -4.15 26.12 8.37
CA LEU A 59 -5.00 25.11 9.03
C LEU A 59 -4.73 24.99 10.53
N THR A 60 -3.48 25.15 10.95
CA THR A 60 -3.07 25.08 12.37
C THR A 60 -3.10 26.42 13.10
N GLN A 61 -3.71 27.46 12.50
CA GLN A 61 -3.78 28.81 13.09
C GLN A 61 -2.41 29.35 13.50
N ASN A 62 -1.42 29.21 12.59
CA ASN A 62 -0.01 29.58 12.81
C ASN A 62 0.62 28.82 14.00
N GLY A 63 0.37 27.52 14.10
CA GLY A 63 0.96 26.64 15.12
C GLY A 63 0.31 26.71 16.50
N LYS A 64 -0.89 27.31 16.62
CA LYS A 64 -1.70 27.21 17.84
C LYS A 64 -2.32 25.83 18.01
N LEU A 65 -2.58 25.14 16.91
CA LEU A 65 -3.06 23.77 16.81
C LEU A 65 -1.99 22.94 16.12
N THR A 66 -2.03 21.63 16.34
CA THR A 66 -1.30 20.64 15.52
C THR A 66 -2.13 20.26 14.30
N LEU A 67 -1.54 19.57 13.31
CA LEU A 67 -2.33 18.98 12.22
C LEU A 67 -3.31 17.93 12.76
N SER A 68 -2.92 17.19 13.78
CA SER A 68 -3.79 16.22 14.45
C SER A 68 -4.97 16.87 15.16
N ASP A 69 -4.80 18.07 15.71
CA ASP A 69 -5.93 18.84 16.30
C ASP A 69 -6.89 19.32 15.21
N PHE A 70 -6.36 19.77 14.06
CA PHE A 70 -7.18 20.15 12.90
C PHE A 70 -7.93 18.94 12.33
N ALA A 71 -7.25 17.82 12.13
CA ALA A 71 -7.79 16.61 11.52
C ALA A 71 -8.64 15.80 12.51
N ASN A 72 -9.60 16.44 13.17
CA ASN A 72 -10.41 15.82 14.23
C ASN A 72 -11.92 15.84 13.92
N GLY A 73 -12.29 15.98 12.64
CA GLY A 73 -13.68 16.10 12.23
C GLY A 73 -14.52 14.87 12.55
N HIS A 74 -13.94 13.66 12.54
CA HIS A 74 -14.63 12.42 12.89
C HIS A 74 -15.08 12.34 14.36
N ASN A 75 -14.54 13.17 15.25
CA ASN A 75 -15.00 13.32 16.63
C ASN A 75 -16.00 14.47 16.81
N TYR A 76 -16.21 15.30 15.79
CA TYR A 76 -17.15 16.43 15.81
C TYR A 76 -18.38 16.18 14.95
N TYR A 77 -18.20 15.75 13.70
CA TYR A 77 -19.28 15.43 12.75
C TYR A 77 -19.73 13.98 12.87
N GLY A 78 -20.93 13.71 12.31
CA GLY A 78 -21.59 12.43 12.43
C GLY A 78 -22.44 12.33 13.69
N LEU A 79 -22.86 11.11 14.03
CA LEU A 79 -23.72 10.81 15.16
C LEU A 79 -22.88 10.27 16.33
N HIS A 80 -22.92 10.96 17.48
CA HIS A 80 -22.16 10.59 18.67
C HIS A 80 -23.07 10.45 19.88
N GLN A 81 -22.83 9.41 20.68
CA GLN A 81 -23.41 9.29 22.01
C GLN A 81 -22.49 10.04 23.01
N THR A 82 -23.09 10.91 23.80
CA THR A 82 -22.42 11.71 24.84
C THR A 82 -22.99 11.40 26.22
N ALA A 83 -22.43 12.02 27.26
CA ALA A 83 -22.98 11.89 28.63
C ALA A 83 -24.41 12.45 28.77
N ASP A 84 -24.80 13.36 27.90
CA ASP A 84 -26.10 14.08 27.99
C ASP A 84 -27.13 13.58 26.97
N GLY A 85 -26.76 12.62 26.06
CA GLY A 85 -27.62 12.12 25.02
C GLY A 85 -26.88 11.90 23.69
N TRP A 86 -27.56 12.16 22.58
CA TRP A 86 -26.99 12.06 21.26
C TRP A 86 -26.72 13.44 20.68
N VAL A 87 -25.62 13.58 19.95
CA VAL A 87 -25.30 14.78 19.17
C VAL A 87 -25.02 14.33 17.74
N PHE A 88 -25.72 14.95 16.79
CA PHE A 88 -25.49 14.78 15.36
C PHE A 88 -25.01 16.10 14.76
N ARG A 89 -24.00 16.06 13.89
CA ARG A 89 -23.53 17.22 13.13
C ARG A 89 -23.18 16.84 11.70
N GLU A 90 -23.50 17.76 10.79
CA GLU A 90 -23.15 17.61 9.35
C GLU A 90 -22.77 18.96 8.74
N TRP A 91 -21.87 18.92 7.76
CA TRP A 91 -21.52 20.08 6.94
C TRP A 91 -22.30 20.06 5.65
N ALA A 92 -23.32 20.93 5.54
CA ALA A 92 -24.20 21.03 4.39
C ALA A 92 -24.56 22.51 4.14
N PRO A 93 -23.62 23.31 3.58
CA PRO A 93 -23.79 24.77 3.50
C PRO A 93 -25.00 25.20 2.67
N ASN A 94 -25.41 24.43 1.66
CA ASN A 94 -26.53 24.76 0.77
C ASN A 94 -27.87 24.22 1.26
N ALA A 95 -27.91 23.39 2.31
CA ALA A 95 -29.16 22.90 2.86
C ALA A 95 -30.00 24.05 3.44
N THR A 96 -31.31 23.97 3.28
CA THR A 96 -32.27 24.86 3.89
C THR A 96 -32.90 24.27 5.14
N GLU A 97 -33.11 22.94 5.16
CA GLU A 97 -33.55 22.17 6.32
C GLU A 97 -32.89 20.78 6.28
N ILE A 98 -32.66 20.21 7.46
CA ILE A 98 -32.19 18.82 7.63
C ILE A 98 -32.97 18.17 8.76
N TYR A 99 -33.49 16.96 8.49
CA TYR A 99 -34.12 16.10 9.48
C TYR A 99 -33.41 14.75 9.54
N LEU A 100 -33.26 14.19 10.74
CA LEU A 100 -32.93 12.78 10.86
C LEU A 100 -34.22 11.96 10.75
N VAL A 101 -34.22 10.99 9.84
CA VAL A 101 -35.32 10.05 9.63
C VAL A 101 -34.79 8.62 9.78
N GLY A 102 -35.56 7.75 10.45
CA GLY A 102 -35.09 6.39 10.71
C GLY A 102 -36.11 5.56 11.49
N ASP A 103 -35.68 4.39 11.94
CA ASP A 103 -36.53 3.45 12.71
C ASP A 103 -37.10 4.09 13.97
N PHE A 104 -36.40 5.04 14.57
CA PHE A 104 -36.78 5.74 15.80
C PHE A 104 -37.98 6.70 15.63
N ASN A 105 -38.29 7.13 14.41
CA ASN A 105 -39.40 8.05 14.15
C ASN A 105 -40.30 7.61 12.99
N GLY A 106 -40.16 6.32 12.59
CA GLY A 106 -40.96 5.74 11.49
C GLY A 106 -40.64 6.33 10.12
N TRP A 107 -39.42 6.83 9.92
CA TRP A 107 -38.90 7.40 8.68
C TRP A 107 -39.66 8.67 8.24
N ASN A 108 -40.18 9.43 9.21
CA ASN A 108 -40.91 10.67 8.96
C ASN A 108 -40.15 11.86 9.49
N GLU A 109 -40.28 13.00 8.81
CA GLU A 109 -39.86 14.29 9.31
C GLU A 109 -40.66 14.67 10.54
N GLN A 110 -39.97 14.99 11.64
CA GLN A 110 -40.56 15.41 12.89
C GLN A 110 -39.72 16.56 13.46
N GLU A 111 -40.37 17.56 14.02
CA GLU A 111 -39.71 18.73 14.61
C GLU A 111 -38.66 18.33 15.68
N ALA A 112 -38.93 17.28 16.45
CA ALA A 112 -37.99 16.77 17.45
C ALA A 112 -36.67 16.26 16.86
N TYR A 113 -36.62 15.94 15.56
CA TYR A 113 -35.46 15.42 14.84
C TYR A 113 -34.95 16.41 13.79
N GLN A 114 -35.39 17.69 13.82
CA GLN A 114 -34.90 18.75 12.95
C GLN A 114 -33.54 19.27 13.44
N CYS A 115 -32.57 19.33 12.53
CA CYS A 115 -31.28 19.95 12.82
C CYS A 115 -31.38 21.48 12.76
N HIS A 116 -30.57 22.15 13.57
CA HIS A 116 -30.45 23.59 13.57
C HIS A 116 -29.17 24.03 12.89
N ARG A 117 -29.22 25.04 12.06
CA ARG A 117 -28.05 25.59 11.38
C ARG A 117 -27.22 26.40 12.37
N ILE A 118 -25.91 26.15 12.40
CA ILE A 118 -24.95 26.96 13.14
C ILE A 118 -24.55 28.12 12.25
N GLU A 119 -24.99 29.33 12.63
CA GLU A 119 -24.81 30.53 11.82
C GLU A 119 -23.35 30.78 11.42
N GLY A 120 -23.11 31.14 10.17
CA GLY A 120 -21.82 31.51 9.62
C GLY A 120 -20.85 30.36 9.35
N THR A 121 -21.26 29.09 9.55
CA THR A 121 -20.34 27.93 9.40
C THR A 121 -20.75 26.94 8.31
N GLY A 122 -21.99 26.94 7.85
CA GLY A 122 -22.53 25.88 6.97
C GLY A 122 -22.77 24.55 7.68
N ASN A 123 -22.58 24.49 8.99
CA ASN A 123 -22.80 23.29 9.81
C ASN A 123 -24.23 23.23 10.35
N TRP A 124 -24.70 22.02 10.55
CA TRP A 124 -25.96 21.69 11.17
C TRP A 124 -25.76 20.84 12.40
N GLU A 125 -26.57 21.05 13.45
CA GLU A 125 -26.48 20.33 14.72
C GLU A 125 -27.87 19.90 15.20
N LEU A 126 -27.94 18.70 15.79
CA LEU A 126 -29.11 18.20 16.49
C LEU A 126 -28.66 17.53 17.79
N THR A 127 -29.32 17.88 18.90
CA THR A 127 -29.09 17.22 20.19
C THR A 127 -30.37 16.49 20.62
N LEU A 128 -30.25 15.23 21.01
CA LEU A 128 -31.39 14.36 21.37
C LEU A 128 -31.13 13.70 22.73
N PRO A 129 -32.17 13.35 23.48
CA PRO A 129 -32.03 12.58 24.73
C PRO A 129 -31.54 11.14 24.45
N HIS A 130 -31.04 10.46 25.48
CA HIS A 130 -30.47 9.12 25.37
C HIS A 130 -31.43 8.06 24.79
N ASP A 131 -32.73 8.17 25.11
CA ASP A 131 -33.78 7.24 24.69
C ASP A 131 -34.33 7.50 23.28
N ALA A 132 -33.88 8.57 22.61
CA ALA A 132 -34.32 8.94 21.27
C ALA A 132 -33.85 7.95 20.19
N MET A 133 -32.72 7.29 20.41
CA MET A 133 -32.12 6.33 19.46
C MET A 133 -31.54 5.13 20.19
N GLN A 134 -31.49 3.99 19.51
CA GLN A 134 -30.91 2.76 20.02
C GLN A 134 -29.87 2.18 19.07
N HIS A 135 -28.87 1.49 19.60
CA HIS A 135 -27.89 0.73 18.82
C HIS A 135 -28.60 -0.21 17.81
N GLY A 136 -28.12 -0.22 16.57
CA GLY A 136 -28.60 -1.06 15.49
C GLY A 136 -29.72 -0.46 14.64
N GLN A 137 -30.39 0.63 15.08
CA GLN A 137 -31.42 1.30 14.28
C GLN A 137 -30.83 1.94 13.02
N TYR A 138 -31.60 1.88 11.92
CA TYR A 138 -31.21 2.52 10.66
C TYR A 138 -31.71 3.96 10.59
N TYR A 139 -30.95 4.81 9.90
CA TYR A 139 -31.31 6.21 9.70
C TYR A 139 -30.68 6.81 8.44
N LYS A 140 -31.21 7.95 8.02
CA LYS A 140 -30.68 8.84 6.98
C LYS A 140 -30.92 10.29 7.39
N MET A 141 -30.34 11.21 6.62
CA MET A 141 -30.77 12.60 6.59
C MET A 141 -31.82 12.76 5.50
N ARG A 142 -32.92 13.45 5.79
CA ARG A 142 -33.78 14.11 4.80
C ARG A 142 -33.30 15.54 4.68
N VAL A 143 -32.74 15.89 3.55
CA VAL A 143 -32.11 17.19 3.29
C VAL A 143 -32.97 17.96 2.29
N HIS A 144 -33.30 19.20 2.63
CA HIS A 144 -33.97 20.16 1.72
C HIS A 144 -32.96 21.21 1.28
N TRP A 145 -33.03 21.64 0.03
CA TRP A 145 -32.24 22.72 -0.55
C TRP A 145 -33.10 23.53 -1.52
N GLU A 146 -32.60 24.67 -2.01
CA GLU A 146 -33.33 25.46 -2.98
C GLU A 146 -33.60 24.64 -4.27
N GLY A 147 -34.86 24.34 -4.54
CA GLY A 147 -35.29 23.60 -5.73
C GLY A 147 -35.31 22.08 -5.61
N GLY A 148 -35.08 21.50 -4.42
CA GLY A 148 -35.15 20.04 -4.25
C GLY A 148 -35.05 19.54 -2.82
N GLU A 149 -35.19 18.24 -2.70
CA GLU A 149 -35.00 17.51 -1.44
C GLU A 149 -34.54 16.07 -1.72
N GLY A 150 -34.02 15.38 -0.74
CA GLY A 150 -33.66 13.96 -0.87
C GLY A 150 -33.16 13.32 0.41
N GLU A 151 -33.21 11.99 0.44
CA GLU A 151 -32.57 11.22 1.48
C GLU A 151 -31.08 11.08 1.17
N ARG A 152 -30.23 11.24 2.20
CA ARG A 152 -28.78 11.14 2.11
C ARG A 152 -28.21 10.35 3.28
N ILE A 153 -27.15 9.59 3.03
CA ILE A 153 -26.31 9.05 4.10
C ILE A 153 -25.40 10.19 4.57
N PRO A 154 -25.30 10.45 5.91
CA PRO A 154 -24.40 11.48 6.41
C PRO A 154 -22.95 11.21 6.02
N ALA A 155 -22.21 12.25 5.61
CA ALA A 155 -20.85 12.13 5.08
C ALA A 155 -19.85 11.53 6.09
N TRP A 156 -20.08 11.75 7.38
CA TRP A 156 -19.19 11.31 8.48
C TRP A 156 -19.68 10.06 9.20
N THR A 157 -20.60 9.32 8.57
CA THR A 157 -21.16 8.10 9.15
C THR A 157 -20.11 7.00 9.30
N GLN A 158 -20.04 6.42 10.50
CA GLN A 158 -19.04 5.39 10.84
C GLN A 158 -19.55 3.95 10.63
N ARG A 159 -20.83 3.78 10.37
CA ARG A 159 -21.44 2.48 10.05
C ARG A 159 -22.55 2.65 9.03
N VAL A 160 -22.42 1.94 7.91
CA VAL A 160 -23.39 1.90 6.83
C VAL A 160 -23.68 0.43 6.52
N VAL A 161 -24.93 0.08 6.31
CA VAL A 161 -25.38 -1.30 6.07
C VAL A 161 -26.31 -1.34 4.88
N GLN A 162 -26.15 -2.35 4.03
CA GLN A 162 -27.07 -2.63 2.93
C GLN A 162 -28.19 -3.57 3.40
N ASP A 163 -29.42 -3.20 3.22
CA ASP A 163 -30.56 -4.10 3.43
C ASP A 163 -30.56 -5.21 2.37
N GLU A 164 -30.67 -6.44 2.80
CA GLU A 164 -30.54 -7.59 1.90
C GLU A 164 -31.66 -7.70 0.86
N ALA A 165 -32.87 -7.27 1.21
CA ALA A 165 -34.04 -7.41 0.35
C ALA A 165 -34.15 -6.26 -0.66
N SER A 166 -34.03 -5.02 -0.19
CA SER A 166 -34.16 -3.81 -1.01
C SER A 166 -32.87 -3.41 -1.70
N LYS A 167 -31.72 -3.88 -1.21
CA LYS A 167 -30.36 -3.47 -1.62
C LYS A 167 -30.07 -2.00 -1.36
N ILE A 168 -30.87 -1.32 -0.57
CA ILE A 168 -30.70 0.09 -0.19
C ILE A 168 -29.71 0.17 0.97
N PHE A 169 -28.79 1.10 0.88
CA PHE A 169 -27.88 1.42 1.98
C PHE A 169 -28.49 2.45 2.93
N SER A 170 -28.25 2.28 4.21
CA SER A 170 -28.61 3.22 5.26
C SER A 170 -27.48 3.32 6.29
N ALA A 171 -27.36 4.50 6.91
CA ALA A 171 -26.55 4.66 8.11
C ALA A 171 -27.17 3.83 9.25
N GLN A 172 -26.32 3.32 10.14
CA GLN A 172 -26.75 2.56 11.31
C GLN A 172 -26.21 3.21 12.58
N VAL A 173 -27.08 3.39 13.57
CA VAL A 173 -26.68 3.84 14.92
C VAL A 173 -25.75 2.79 15.51
N TRP A 174 -24.46 3.14 15.67
CA TRP A 174 -23.46 2.20 16.15
C TRP A 174 -22.91 2.64 17.51
N ALA A 175 -23.48 2.09 18.58
CA ALA A 175 -23.10 2.34 19.95
C ALA A 175 -23.25 1.03 20.75
N PRO A 176 -22.34 0.05 20.55
CA PRO A 176 -22.41 -1.22 21.26
C PRO A 176 -22.24 -0.99 22.77
N ALA A 177 -22.99 -1.75 23.57
CA ALA A 177 -22.94 -1.65 25.04
C ALA A 177 -21.55 -1.96 25.60
N GLU A 178 -20.79 -2.83 24.90
CA GLU A 178 -19.41 -3.17 25.23
C GLU A 178 -18.51 -2.76 24.04
N PRO A 179 -17.81 -1.61 24.12
CA PRO A 179 -16.84 -1.20 23.10
C PRO A 179 -15.70 -2.22 22.98
N TYR A 180 -15.11 -2.32 21.78
CA TYR A 180 -13.96 -3.21 21.58
C TYR A 180 -12.78 -2.85 22.49
N VAL A 181 -12.23 -3.86 23.18
CA VAL A 181 -11.07 -3.68 24.07
C VAL A 181 -9.83 -4.29 23.41
N TRP A 182 -8.91 -3.44 23.01
CA TRP A 182 -7.65 -3.82 22.39
C TRP A 182 -6.77 -4.64 23.35
N LYS A 183 -6.40 -5.85 22.94
CA LYS A 183 -5.48 -6.74 23.67
C LYS A 183 -4.03 -6.33 23.45
N LYS A 184 -3.66 -5.96 22.21
CA LYS A 184 -2.35 -5.44 21.86
C LYS A 184 -2.39 -3.91 21.80
N LYS A 185 -2.09 -3.27 22.93
CA LYS A 185 -2.19 -1.80 23.08
C LYS A 185 -1.14 -1.01 22.30
N THR A 186 0.00 -1.60 22.00
CA THR A 186 1.09 -0.95 21.26
C THR A 186 1.69 -1.92 20.25
N PHE A 187 1.87 -1.46 19.03
CA PHE A 187 2.50 -2.22 17.97
C PHE A 187 3.49 -1.33 17.20
N LYS A 188 4.50 -1.94 16.62
CA LYS A 188 5.46 -1.27 15.75
C LYS A 188 5.75 -2.19 14.57
N PRO A 189 5.47 -1.74 13.33
CA PRO A 189 5.79 -2.48 12.11
C PRO A 189 7.28 -2.82 12.00
N GLN A 190 7.57 -4.00 11.47
CA GLN A 190 8.91 -4.37 11.04
C GLN A 190 9.05 -3.98 9.56
N THR A 191 9.99 -3.09 9.24
CA THR A 191 10.14 -2.49 7.91
C THR A 191 11.48 -2.79 7.24
N SER A 192 12.26 -3.75 7.76
CA SER A 192 13.59 -4.04 7.22
C SER A 192 13.83 -5.55 7.05
N PRO A 193 13.37 -6.13 5.93
CA PRO A 193 12.47 -5.57 4.92
C PRO A 193 10.99 -5.59 5.31
N LEU A 194 10.18 -4.76 4.65
CA LEU A 194 8.72 -4.84 4.72
C LEU A 194 8.23 -5.90 3.73
N LEU A 195 7.61 -6.97 4.23
CA LEU A 195 7.12 -8.09 3.42
C LEU A 195 5.59 -8.10 3.48
N ILE A 196 4.96 -7.63 2.42
CA ILE A 196 3.53 -7.36 2.36
C ILE A 196 2.79 -8.51 1.68
N TYR A 197 1.72 -8.97 2.32
CA TYR A 197 0.73 -9.84 1.72
C TYR A 197 -0.52 -9.02 1.40
N GLU A 198 -0.72 -8.70 0.12
CA GLU A 198 -1.89 -7.98 -0.37
C GLU A 198 -3.09 -8.93 -0.40
N CYS A 199 -4.24 -8.50 0.13
CA CYS A 199 -5.41 -9.34 0.26
C CYS A 199 -6.72 -8.57 0.15
N HIS A 200 -7.75 -9.25 -0.36
CA HIS A 200 -9.14 -8.80 -0.38
C HIS A 200 -9.96 -9.69 0.55
N ILE A 201 -10.58 -9.11 1.58
CA ILE A 201 -11.29 -9.88 2.63
C ILE A 201 -12.37 -10.79 2.02
N GLY A 202 -13.20 -10.24 1.14
CA GLY A 202 -14.35 -10.96 0.60
C GLY A 202 -14.00 -12.15 -0.29
N MET A 203 -12.84 -12.13 -0.98
CA MET A 203 -12.43 -13.24 -1.86
C MET A 203 -11.38 -14.19 -1.23
N ALA A 204 -10.98 -13.95 0.01
CA ALA A 204 -9.93 -14.73 0.67
C ALA A 204 -10.44 -16.06 1.27
N GLN A 205 -11.24 -16.81 0.53
CA GLN A 205 -11.81 -18.08 1.00
C GLN A 205 -12.20 -19.00 -0.19
N ASP A 206 -12.36 -20.32 0.04
CA ASP A 206 -12.61 -21.33 -1.00
C ASP A 206 -14.04 -21.30 -1.57
N GLU A 207 -15.03 -20.93 -0.75
CA GLU A 207 -16.46 -21.00 -1.12
C GLU A 207 -16.82 -19.86 -2.09
N GLU A 208 -17.82 -20.10 -2.93
CA GLU A 208 -18.34 -19.09 -3.88
C GLU A 208 -19.30 -18.12 -3.17
N LYS A 209 -18.74 -17.29 -2.28
CA LYS A 209 -19.46 -16.28 -1.49
C LYS A 209 -18.52 -15.13 -1.12
N VAL A 210 -19.06 -14.10 -0.47
CA VAL A 210 -18.26 -13.06 0.18
C VAL A 210 -17.72 -13.59 1.52
N GLY A 211 -16.40 -13.52 1.72
CA GLY A 211 -15.74 -13.85 2.99
C GLY A 211 -15.91 -12.74 4.04
N THR A 212 -15.65 -13.07 5.30
CA THR A 212 -15.79 -12.16 6.44
C THR A 212 -14.47 -11.85 7.13
N TYR A 213 -14.42 -10.77 7.94
CA TYR A 213 -13.26 -10.44 8.79
C TYR A 213 -12.89 -11.61 9.71
N ASN A 214 -13.88 -12.30 10.29
CA ASN A 214 -13.66 -13.43 11.16
C ASN A 214 -13.10 -14.64 10.41
N GLU A 215 -13.66 -14.98 9.24
CA GLU A 215 -13.13 -16.06 8.40
C GLU A 215 -11.68 -15.78 7.97
N PHE A 216 -11.38 -14.54 7.61
CA PHE A 216 -10.01 -14.14 7.27
C PHE A 216 -9.07 -14.30 8.47
N ARG A 217 -9.47 -13.80 9.64
CA ARG A 217 -8.69 -13.90 10.89
C ARG A 217 -8.41 -15.35 11.28
N GLU A 218 -9.39 -16.24 11.12
CA GLU A 218 -9.29 -17.63 11.59
C GLU A 218 -8.65 -18.58 10.58
N LYS A 219 -8.84 -18.34 9.28
CA LYS A 219 -8.42 -19.28 8.22
C LYS A 219 -7.25 -18.80 7.39
N VAL A 220 -7.15 -17.49 7.12
CA VAL A 220 -6.18 -16.93 6.17
C VAL A 220 -4.99 -16.31 6.88
N LEU A 221 -5.20 -15.49 7.90
CA LEU A 221 -4.13 -14.88 8.68
C LEU A 221 -3.09 -15.89 9.19
N PRO A 222 -3.47 -17.08 9.72
CA PRO A 222 -2.50 -18.10 10.12
C PRO A 222 -1.62 -18.61 8.98
N ARG A 223 -2.12 -18.64 7.73
CA ARG A 223 -1.34 -19.01 6.54
C ARG A 223 -0.27 -17.97 6.26
N ILE A 224 -0.67 -16.70 6.27
CA ILE A 224 0.23 -15.55 6.02
C ILE A 224 1.37 -15.52 7.06
N ILE A 225 1.04 -15.74 8.34
CA ILE A 225 2.04 -15.83 9.43
C ILE A 225 3.01 -16.99 9.18
N LYS A 226 2.49 -18.17 8.82
CA LYS A 226 3.29 -19.36 8.54
C LYS A 226 4.22 -19.15 7.35
N ASP A 227 3.78 -18.40 6.34
CA ASP A 227 4.55 -18.14 5.13
C ASP A 227 5.65 -17.09 5.34
N GLY A 228 5.62 -16.34 6.44
CA GLY A 228 6.72 -15.45 6.85
C GLY A 228 6.58 -13.99 6.41
N TYR A 229 5.39 -13.58 5.94
CA TYR A 229 5.08 -12.15 5.71
C TYR A 229 4.94 -11.43 7.05
N ASN A 230 5.30 -10.13 7.08
CA ASN A 230 5.24 -9.31 8.29
C ASN A 230 4.26 -8.14 8.21
N ALA A 231 3.54 -8.03 7.10
CA ALA A 231 2.46 -7.08 6.91
C ALA A 231 1.36 -7.67 6.03
N ILE A 232 0.12 -7.29 6.28
CA ILE A 232 -0.99 -7.42 5.33
C ILE A 232 -1.37 -6.05 4.81
N GLN A 233 -1.65 -5.95 3.51
CA GLN A 233 -2.27 -4.80 2.87
C GLN A 233 -3.69 -5.20 2.49
N ILE A 234 -4.66 -4.64 3.21
CA ILE A 234 -6.07 -4.92 2.95
C ILE A 234 -6.54 -3.97 1.84
N MET A 235 -6.93 -4.53 0.69
CA MET A 235 -7.54 -3.78 -0.42
C MET A 235 -8.77 -3.03 0.08
N ALA A 236 -9.09 -1.92 -0.60
CA ALA A 236 -10.08 -0.93 -0.19
C ALA A 236 -11.32 -1.51 0.52
N ILE A 237 -11.46 -1.21 1.81
CA ILE A 237 -12.54 -1.70 2.69
C ILE A 237 -13.47 -0.60 3.18
N GLN A 238 -13.28 0.64 2.75
CA GLN A 238 -14.27 1.69 2.97
C GLN A 238 -15.59 1.29 2.29
N GLU A 239 -16.74 1.66 2.86
CA GLU A 239 -18.02 1.19 2.32
C GLU A 239 -18.23 1.68 0.88
N HIS A 240 -18.72 0.79 0.05
CA HIS A 240 -18.88 1.00 -1.39
C HIS A 240 -20.17 0.29 -1.87
N PRO A 241 -20.93 0.87 -2.80
CA PRO A 241 -22.23 0.31 -3.20
C PRO A 241 -22.07 -0.94 -4.07
N TYR A 242 -21.02 -1.03 -4.89
CA TYR A 242 -20.84 -2.12 -5.84
C TYR A 242 -19.65 -3.01 -5.47
N TYR A 243 -19.91 -4.28 -5.15
CA TYR A 243 -18.88 -5.25 -4.78
C TYR A 243 -17.81 -5.46 -5.86
N GLY A 244 -18.22 -5.40 -7.13
CA GLY A 244 -17.31 -5.54 -8.28
C GLY A 244 -16.37 -4.37 -8.51
N SER A 245 -16.47 -3.28 -7.73
CA SER A 245 -15.49 -2.20 -7.71
C SER A 245 -14.23 -2.53 -6.90
N PHE A 246 -14.15 -3.71 -6.29
CA PHE A 246 -13.08 -4.14 -5.38
C PHE A 246 -12.94 -3.26 -4.12
N GLY A 247 -13.90 -2.36 -3.88
CA GLY A 247 -13.85 -1.34 -2.84
C GLY A 247 -13.31 0.02 -3.31
N TYR A 248 -12.91 0.17 -4.57
CA TYR A 248 -12.33 1.41 -5.08
C TYR A 248 -13.37 2.48 -5.47
N HIS A 249 -14.66 2.16 -5.51
CA HIS A 249 -15.74 3.15 -5.67
C HIS A 249 -16.37 3.48 -4.30
N VAL A 250 -15.65 4.20 -3.48
CA VAL A 250 -16.05 4.52 -2.10
C VAL A 250 -17.24 5.46 -2.07
N SER A 251 -18.24 5.12 -1.25
CA SER A 251 -19.41 5.98 -0.94
C SER A 251 -19.34 6.56 0.47
N SER A 252 -18.87 5.80 1.45
CA SER A 252 -18.82 6.22 2.86
C SER A 252 -17.43 6.02 3.44
N PHE A 253 -16.71 7.12 3.58
CA PHE A 253 -15.26 7.12 3.86
C PHE A 253 -14.90 6.71 5.30
N PHE A 254 -15.81 6.92 6.26
CA PHE A 254 -15.59 6.59 7.67
C PHE A 254 -16.20 5.25 8.08
N ALA A 255 -16.87 4.54 7.18
CA ALA A 255 -17.48 3.25 7.44
C ALA A 255 -16.65 2.10 6.86
N ALA A 256 -16.31 1.11 7.67
CA ALA A 256 -15.81 -0.17 7.18
C ALA A 256 -16.95 -0.94 6.49
N SER A 257 -16.66 -1.56 5.34
CA SER A 257 -17.69 -2.27 4.57
C SER A 257 -18.39 -3.33 5.42
N SER A 258 -19.70 -3.19 5.47
CA SER A 258 -20.59 -4.08 6.22
C SER A 258 -20.71 -5.48 5.60
N ARG A 259 -20.32 -5.62 4.32
CA ARG A 259 -20.30 -6.92 3.64
C ARG A 259 -19.38 -7.92 4.29
N PHE A 260 -18.32 -7.46 4.93
CA PHE A 260 -17.31 -8.31 5.55
C PHE A 260 -17.53 -8.53 7.05
N GLY A 261 -18.47 -7.81 7.66
CA GLY A 261 -18.79 -7.95 9.09
C GLY A 261 -18.97 -6.62 9.83
N THR A 262 -18.71 -6.65 11.12
CA THR A 262 -18.85 -5.49 12.02
C THR A 262 -17.53 -4.76 12.22
N PRO A 263 -17.56 -3.51 12.70
CA PRO A 263 -16.37 -2.77 13.13
C PRO A 263 -15.52 -3.54 14.16
N GLU A 264 -16.15 -4.22 15.12
CA GLU A 264 -15.49 -5.00 16.17
C GLU A 264 -14.77 -6.22 15.59
N GLU A 265 -15.33 -6.86 14.55
CA GLU A 265 -14.69 -7.98 13.87
C GLU A 265 -13.43 -7.54 13.10
N LEU A 266 -13.46 -6.36 12.47
CA LEU A 266 -12.28 -5.76 11.84
C LEU A 266 -11.22 -5.41 12.89
N LYS A 267 -11.61 -4.78 14.00
CA LYS A 267 -10.69 -4.51 15.13
C LYS A 267 -10.09 -5.81 15.67
N ALA A 268 -10.88 -6.88 15.80
CA ALA A 268 -10.38 -8.18 16.24
C ALA A 268 -9.39 -8.80 15.25
N LEU A 269 -9.58 -8.63 13.96
CA LEU A 269 -8.62 -9.05 12.93
C LEU A 269 -7.29 -8.30 13.09
N ILE A 270 -7.32 -6.97 13.23
CA ILE A 270 -6.12 -6.15 13.38
C ILE A 270 -5.39 -6.49 14.68
N ASP A 271 -6.12 -6.62 15.79
CA ASP A 271 -5.56 -6.98 17.10
C ASP A 271 -4.86 -8.36 17.07
N GLU A 272 -5.45 -9.36 16.38
CA GLU A 272 -4.83 -10.69 16.21
C GLU A 272 -3.60 -10.61 15.29
N ALA A 273 -3.64 -9.80 14.24
CA ALA A 273 -2.47 -9.53 13.39
C ALA A 273 -1.31 -8.94 14.20
N HIS A 274 -1.57 -7.91 14.98
CA HIS A 274 -0.58 -7.27 15.86
C HIS A 274 0.00 -8.21 16.90
N LYS A 275 -0.82 -9.07 17.49
CA LYS A 275 -0.38 -10.08 18.45
C LYS A 275 0.65 -11.04 17.83
N ASN A 276 0.52 -11.32 16.54
CA ASN A 276 1.41 -12.18 15.79
C ASN A 276 2.54 -11.44 15.06
N GLY A 277 2.72 -10.14 15.32
CA GLY A 277 3.81 -9.36 14.73
C GLY A 277 3.56 -8.88 13.29
N ILE A 278 2.31 -8.97 12.82
CA ILE A 278 1.89 -8.58 11.46
C ILE A 278 1.35 -7.15 11.50
N ALA A 279 1.93 -6.26 10.68
CA ALA A 279 1.40 -4.93 10.44
C ALA A 279 0.14 -4.98 9.56
N VAL A 280 -0.77 -4.04 9.74
CA VAL A 280 -1.98 -3.94 8.93
C VAL A 280 -2.00 -2.60 8.21
N ILE A 281 -1.83 -2.63 6.90
CA ILE A 281 -1.85 -1.46 6.00
C ILE A 281 -3.21 -1.42 5.32
N MET A 282 -3.84 -0.25 5.30
CA MET A 282 -5.10 -0.05 4.59
C MET A 282 -4.85 0.53 3.22
N ASP A 283 -5.50 -0.01 2.21
CA ASP A 283 -5.61 0.63 0.91
C ASP A 283 -6.66 1.73 0.99
N ILE A 284 -6.23 2.99 0.89
CA ILE A 284 -7.08 4.17 1.09
C ILE A 284 -7.32 4.89 -0.23
N VAL A 285 -8.60 5.13 -0.54
CA VAL A 285 -9.01 5.78 -1.79
C VAL A 285 -9.34 7.23 -1.50
N HIS A 286 -8.40 8.13 -1.73
CA HIS A 286 -8.58 9.58 -1.65
C HIS A 286 -8.36 10.29 -2.99
N SER A 287 -8.12 9.51 -4.04
CA SER A 287 -8.00 10.00 -5.42
C SER A 287 -9.35 10.38 -6.04
N HIS A 288 -10.43 9.70 -5.61
CA HIS A 288 -11.77 9.87 -6.16
C HIS A 288 -12.85 9.32 -5.22
N ALA A 289 -14.12 9.55 -5.58
CA ALA A 289 -15.29 8.95 -4.93
C ALA A 289 -16.24 8.37 -5.99
N VAL A 290 -17.11 7.45 -5.59
CA VAL A 290 -18.15 6.92 -6.48
C VAL A 290 -19.07 8.03 -6.97
N LYS A 291 -19.51 7.94 -8.23
CA LYS A 291 -20.48 8.83 -8.83
C LYS A 291 -21.91 8.44 -8.39
N ASN A 292 -22.21 8.71 -7.13
CA ASN A 292 -23.49 8.37 -6.49
C ASN A 292 -23.97 9.54 -5.63
N GLU A 293 -25.19 10.03 -5.90
CA GLU A 293 -25.80 11.18 -5.21
C GLU A 293 -26.54 10.78 -3.93
N VAL A 294 -27.06 9.55 -3.86
CA VAL A 294 -27.95 9.11 -2.77
C VAL A 294 -27.16 8.47 -1.62
N GLU A 295 -26.22 7.58 -1.98
CA GLU A 295 -25.45 6.78 -1.03
C GLU A 295 -24.03 7.30 -0.84
N GLY A 296 -23.59 8.23 -1.69
CA GLY A 296 -22.27 8.85 -1.69
C GLY A 296 -22.32 10.36 -1.50
N LEU A 297 -21.22 11.02 -1.83
CA LEU A 297 -21.04 12.47 -1.66
C LEU A 297 -21.42 13.30 -2.89
N GLY A 298 -21.92 12.67 -3.97
CA GLY A 298 -22.10 13.30 -5.28
C GLY A 298 -23.06 14.51 -5.29
N ASN A 299 -24.03 14.53 -4.39
CA ASN A 299 -24.95 15.67 -4.22
C ASN A 299 -25.58 15.64 -2.82
N LEU A 300 -24.84 16.04 -1.81
CA LEU A 300 -25.32 15.95 -0.42
C LEU A 300 -26.49 16.91 -0.14
N ALA A 301 -26.41 18.15 -0.65
CA ALA A 301 -27.35 19.22 -0.32
C ALA A 301 -27.63 20.13 -1.52
N GLY A 302 -27.83 19.58 -2.73
CA GLY A 302 -28.13 20.34 -3.94
C GLY A 302 -26.94 21.01 -4.62
N ASP A 303 -25.72 20.80 -4.11
CA ASP A 303 -24.47 21.25 -4.74
C ASP A 303 -23.56 20.05 -5.05
N PRO A 304 -23.46 19.63 -6.32
CA PRO A 304 -22.59 18.52 -6.70
C PRO A 304 -21.10 18.83 -6.50
N ASN A 305 -20.74 20.11 -6.36
CA ASN A 305 -19.35 20.52 -6.16
C ASN A 305 -19.01 20.72 -4.68
N GLN A 306 -19.86 20.36 -3.73
CA GLN A 306 -19.58 20.56 -2.30
C GLN A 306 -18.22 19.98 -1.90
N TYR A 307 -17.91 18.74 -2.29
CA TYR A 307 -16.64 18.06 -2.06
C TYR A 307 -15.71 18.03 -3.28
N PHE A 308 -16.25 18.26 -4.47
CA PHE A 308 -15.57 17.97 -5.73
C PHE A 308 -15.23 19.23 -6.53
N TYR A 309 -14.30 19.10 -7.46
CA TYR A 309 -13.98 20.19 -8.40
C TYR A 309 -15.19 20.55 -9.26
N PRO A 310 -15.34 21.81 -9.63
CA PRO A 310 -16.35 22.21 -10.62
C PRO A 310 -15.87 22.00 -12.06
N GLY A 311 -16.84 21.98 -13.00
CA GLY A 311 -16.57 21.97 -14.45
C GLY A 311 -15.92 20.68 -14.94
N GLU A 312 -14.97 20.77 -15.86
CA GLU A 312 -14.34 19.61 -16.51
C GLU A 312 -13.51 18.74 -15.55
N ARG A 313 -13.12 19.29 -14.43
CA ARG A 313 -12.36 18.55 -13.38
C ARG A 313 -13.26 17.78 -12.42
N HIS A 314 -14.56 17.88 -12.55
CA HIS A 314 -15.52 17.24 -11.65
C HIS A 314 -15.44 15.73 -11.69
N GLU A 315 -15.39 15.17 -12.91
CA GLU A 315 -15.42 13.74 -13.16
C GLU A 315 -14.06 13.23 -13.66
N HIS A 316 -13.68 12.04 -13.20
CA HIS A 316 -12.50 11.35 -13.72
C HIS A 316 -12.84 10.72 -15.10
N PRO A 317 -12.09 11.07 -16.17
CA PRO A 317 -12.47 10.69 -17.54
C PRO A 317 -12.40 9.18 -17.84
N ALA A 318 -11.68 8.40 -17.02
CA ALA A 318 -11.49 6.97 -17.24
C ALA A 318 -12.12 6.06 -16.17
N TRP A 319 -12.48 6.60 -14.98
CA TRP A 319 -12.88 5.75 -13.83
C TRP A 319 -14.34 5.89 -13.42
N ASP A 320 -15.15 6.65 -14.17
CA ASP A 320 -16.57 6.93 -13.84
C ASP A 320 -16.76 7.32 -12.37
N SER A 321 -15.97 8.30 -11.92
CA SER A 321 -15.87 8.72 -10.53
C SER A 321 -15.74 10.23 -10.41
N LEU A 322 -15.86 10.77 -9.20
CA LEU A 322 -15.78 12.20 -8.88
C LEU A 322 -14.44 12.55 -8.26
N CYS A 323 -13.85 13.69 -8.66
CA CYS A 323 -12.53 14.14 -8.20
C CYS A 323 -12.66 15.19 -7.10
N PHE A 324 -12.05 14.91 -5.92
CA PHE A 324 -12.06 15.83 -4.78
C PHE A 324 -11.40 17.16 -5.10
N ASP A 325 -11.97 18.25 -4.57
CA ASP A 325 -11.36 19.58 -4.63
C ASP A 325 -10.40 19.79 -3.46
N TYR A 326 -9.15 19.42 -3.66
CA TYR A 326 -8.09 19.53 -2.63
C TYR A 326 -7.73 20.99 -2.28
N GLY A 327 -8.29 21.97 -2.97
CA GLY A 327 -8.12 23.39 -2.66
C GLY A 327 -9.01 23.88 -1.51
N LYS A 328 -10.11 23.16 -1.20
CA LYS A 328 -11.06 23.51 -0.13
C LYS A 328 -10.59 23.05 1.24
N ASP A 329 -10.62 23.95 2.21
CA ASP A 329 -10.20 23.62 3.60
C ASP A 329 -11.12 22.57 4.25
N GLU A 330 -12.40 22.55 3.92
CA GLU A 330 -13.37 21.57 4.40
C GLU A 330 -13.11 20.18 3.81
N VAL A 331 -12.68 20.08 2.55
CA VAL A 331 -12.28 18.82 1.92
C VAL A 331 -10.97 18.31 2.52
N LEU A 332 -10.00 19.20 2.74
CA LEU A 332 -8.78 18.85 3.48
C LEU A 332 -9.10 18.35 4.89
N HIS A 333 -10.02 19.03 5.60
CA HIS A 333 -10.47 18.60 6.91
C HIS A 333 -11.09 17.21 6.88
N PHE A 334 -11.94 16.91 5.88
CA PHE A 334 -12.59 15.62 5.69
C PHE A 334 -11.55 14.51 5.44
N LEU A 335 -10.69 14.68 4.44
CA LEU A 335 -9.72 13.66 4.04
C LEU A 335 -8.60 13.44 5.09
N LEU A 336 -8.10 14.51 5.71
CA LEU A 336 -7.12 14.40 6.78
C LEU A 336 -7.71 13.74 8.03
N SER A 337 -8.94 14.11 8.41
CA SER A 337 -9.65 13.44 9.52
C SER A 337 -9.89 11.96 9.22
N ASN A 338 -10.09 11.59 7.96
CA ASN A 338 -10.24 10.20 7.55
C ASN A 338 -8.96 9.40 7.76
N CYS A 339 -7.80 9.93 7.38
CA CYS A 339 -6.51 9.29 7.70
C CYS A 339 -6.33 9.08 9.21
N LYS A 340 -6.61 10.11 10.02
CA LYS A 340 -6.48 10.02 11.47
C LYS A 340 -7.45 9.00 12.07
N TYR A 341 -8.70 8.98 11.62
CA TYR A 341 -9.74 8.05 12.08
C TYR A 341 -9.31 6.59 11.94
N TRP A 342 -8.82 6.17 10.78
CA TRP A 342 -8.39 4.81 10.56
C TRP A 342 -7.17 4.42 11.42
N LEU A 343 -6.27 5.36 11.70
CA LEU A 343 -5.13 5.13 12.59
C LEU A 343 -5.54 5.01 14.06
N GLU A 344 -6.46 5.86 14.54
CA GLU A 344 -6.84 5.92 15.96
C GLU A 344 -7.94 4.92 16.31
N GLU A 345 -8.98 4.80 15.49
CA GLU A 345 -10.14 3.97 15.79
C GLU A 345 -9.88 2.48 15.50
N TYR A 346 -9.17 2.18 14.40
CA TYR A 346 -8.90 0.81 13.97
C TYR A 346 -7.46 0.37 14.16
N HIS A 347 -6.57 1.25 14.59
CA HIS A 347 -5.16 0.96 14.77
C HIS A 347 -4.46 0.42 13.51
N PHE A 348 -4.84 0.89 12.32
CA PHE A 348 -4.06 0.62 11.13
C PHE A 348 -2.63 1.15 11.27
N ASP A 349 -1.66 0.45 10.72
CA ASP A 349 -0.24 0.80 10.79
C ASP A 349 0.21 1.71 9.65
N GLY A 350 -0.70 2.14 8.82
CA GLY A 350 -0.44 3.03 7.70
C GLY A 350 -1.32 2.75 6.50
N PHE A 351 -0.94 3.32 5.36
CA PHE A 351 -1.77 3.34 4.16
C PHE A 351 -0.98 3.09 2.89
N ARG A 352 -1.61 2.39 1.94
CA ARG A 352 -1.30 2.51 0.52
C ARG A 352 -2.32 3.48 -0.08
N PHE A 353 -1.85 4.60 -0.64
CA PHE A 353 -2.69 5.56 -1.32
C PHE A 353 -2.92 5.12 -2.76
N ASP A 354 -4.19 4.88 -3.08
CA ASP A 354 -4.66 4.50 -4.40
C ASP A 354 -4.61 5.66 -5.39
N GLY A 355 -4.19 5.38 -6.63
CA GLY A 355 -4.31 6.31 -7.74
C GLY A 355 -3.56 7.63 -7.59
N VAL A 356 -2.41 7.66 -6.92
CA VAL A 356 -1.64 8.90 -6.67
C VAL A 356 -1.26 9.60 -7.97
N THR A 357 -0.90 8.86 -9.03
CA THR A 357 -0.63 9.48 -10.35
C THR A 357 -1.82 10.31 -10.83
N SER A 358 -3.04 9.78 -10.67
CA SER A 358 -4.27 10.49 -11.05
C SER A 358 -4.48 11.79 -10.27
N MET A 359 -4.00 11.86 -9.03
CA MET A 359 -4.09 13.06 -8.19
C MET A 359 -3.08 14.13 -8.61
N LEU A 360 -1.86 13.71 -9.00
CA LEU A 360 -0.74 14.60 -9.24
C LEU A 360 -0.88 15.49 -10.49
N TYR A 361 -1.70 15.09 -11.46
CA TYR A 361 -1.79 15.72 -12.77
C TYR A 361 -3.22 16.09 -13.17
N TYR A 362 -3.39 17.24 -13.83
CA TYR A 362 -4.70 17.63 -14.38
C TYR A 362 -5.20 16.68 -15.46
N SER A 363 -4.31 16.02 -16.18
CA SER A 363 -4.61 14.96 -17.15
C SER A 363 -4.88 13.60 -16.51
N HIS A 364 -4.75 13.47 -15.18
CA HIS A 364 -4.76 12.20 -14.44
C HIS A 364 -3.64 11.22 -14.88
N GLY A 365 -2.58 11.74 -15.54
CA GLY A 365 -1.53 10.93 -16.15
C GLY A 365 -1.93 10.21 -17.42
N LEU A 366 -3.15 10.44 -17.93
CA LEU A 366 -3.66 9.78 -19.12
C LEU A 366 -3.05 10.38 -20.40
N GLY A 367 -2.48 9.52 -21.23
CA GLY A 367 -1.90 9.94 -22.51
C GLY A 367 -0.62 10.77 -22.41
N GLU A 368 -0.05 10.92 -21.23
CA GLU A 368 1.23 11.62 -21.01
C GLU A 368 2.40 10.63 -20.93
N ALA A 369 3.55 11.06 -21.43
CA ALA A 369 4.82 10.34 -21.29
C ALA A 369 5.76 11.17 -20.41
N PHE A 370 6.27 10.55 -19.36
CA PHE A 370 7.21 11.17 -18.41
C PHE A 370 8.64 10.73 -18.77
N CYS A 371 9.27 11.43 -19.71
CA CYS A 371 10.55 11.04 -20.29
C CYS A 371 11.74 11.87 -19.77
N ASN A 372 11.48 13.02 -19.17
CA ASN A 372 12.51 13.92 -18.65
C ASN A 372 11.98 14.74 -17.46
N TYR A 373 12.89 15.39 -16.70
CA TYR A 373 12.51 16.15 -15.51
C TYR A 373 11.57 17.33 -15.79
N ALA A 374 11.59 17.93 -16.99
CA ALA A 374 10.70 19.03 -17.33
C ALA A 374 9.23 18.62 -17.29
N ASP A 375 8.92 17.35 -17.53
CA ASP A 375 7.54 16.85 -17.56
C ASP A 375 6.87 16.92 -16.17
N TYR A 376 7.67 16.93 -15.09
CA TYR A 376 7.19 17.06 -13.72
C TYR A 376 7.04 18.50 -13.21
N PHE A 377 7.44 19.50 -14.03
CA PHE A 377 7.50 20.92 -13.66
C PHE A 377 7.00 21.85 -14.76
N ASN A 378 6.11 21.36 -15.63
CA ASN A 378 5.59 22.08 -16.79
C ASN A 378 4.25 22.81 -16.53
N GLY A 379 3.75 22.81 -15.30
CA GLY A 379 2.49 23.46 -14.92
C GLY A 379 1.24 22.60 -15.14
N HIS A 380 1.39 21.32 -15.50
CA HIS A 380 0.27 20.35 -15.62
C HIS A 380 0.00 19.60 -14.31
N GLN A 381 0.75 19.90 -13.27
CA GLN A 381 0.60 19.27 -11.96
C GLN A 381 -0.47 19.97 -11.14
N ASP A 382 -1.25 19.19 -10.35
CA ASP A 382 -2.19 19.73 -9.38
C ASP A 382 -1.48 20.03 -8.06
N ASP A 383 -1.08 21.27 -7.87
CA ASP A 383 -0.36 21.71 -6.67
C ASP A 383 -1.22 21.61 -5.40
N ASN A 384 -2.57 21.63 -5.49
CA ASN A 384 -3.46 21.40 -4.34
C ASN A 384 -3.46 19.93 -3.92
N ALA A 385 -3.49 19.00 -4.87
CA ALA A 385 -3.38 17.57 -4.59
C ALA A 385 -2.00 17.21 -4.02
N ILE A 386 -0.93 17.79 -4.56
CA ILE A 386 0.45 17.66 -4.02
C ILE A 386 0.51 18.17 -2.58
N CYS A 387 -0.11 19.33 -2.32
CA CYS A 387 -0.20 19.90 -0.97
C CYS A 387 -0.96 18.96 -0.03
N TYR A 388 -2.14 18.46 -0.44
CA TYR A 388 -2.91 17.49 0.34
C TYR A 388 -2.08 16.24 0.70
N LEU A 389 -1.45 15.59 -0.28
CA LEU A 389 -0.64 14.39 -0.06
C LEU A 389 0.53 14.66 0.91
N THR A 390 1.14 15.84 0.80
CA THR A 390 2.21 16.26 1.72
C THR A 390 1.68 16.42 3.14
N LEU A 391 0.54 17.10 3.31
CA LEU A 391 -0.10 17.27 4.62
C LEU A 391 -0.57 15.94 5.21
N ALA A 392 -1.11 15.04 4.38
CA ALA A 392 -1.53 13.71 4.82
C ALA A 392 -0.35 12.91 5.38
N ASN A 393 0.79 12.89 4.69
CA ASN A 393 2.00 12.23 5.20
C ASN A 393 2.51 12.88 6.51
N CYS A 394 2.51 14.21 6.60
CA CYS A 394 2.89 14.91 7.84
C CYS A 394 1.97 14.53 9.00
N LEU A 395 0.65 14.53 8.78
CA LEU A 395 -0.35 14.15 9.77
C LEU A 395 -0.20 12.69 10.22
N ILE A 396 -0.10 11.77 9.27
CA ILE A 396 0.01 10.32 9.55
C ILE A 396 1.21 10.05 10.46
N HIS A 397 2.36 10.65 10.17
CA HIS A 397 3.55 10.48 11.00
C HIS A 397 3.52 11.30 12.31
N GLU A 398 2.71 12.36 12.39
CA GLU A 398 2.43 13.05 13.65
C GLU A 398 1.59 12.19 14.58
N VAL A 399 0.53 11.55 14.07
CA VAL A 399 -0.35 10.64 14.81
C VAL A 399 0.39 9.35 15.20
N ASN A 400 1.08 8.74 14.25
CA ASN A 400 1.86 7.53 14.48
C ASN A 400 3.21 7.60 13.75
N LYS A 401 4.27 7.94 14.47
CA LYS A 401 5.64 8.06 13.91
C LYS A 401 6.20 6.78 13.28
N ASN A 402 5.59 5.63 13.54
CA ASN A 402 5.97 4.34 12.98
C ASN A 402 5.03 3.90 11.86
N ALA A 403 4.06 4.72 11.48
CA ALA A 403 3.18 4.44 10.37
C ALA A 403 3.98 4.26 9.06
N VAL A 404 3.39 3.53 8.13
CA VAL A 404 3.94 3.26 6.82
C VAL A 404 3.05 3.90 5.77
N THR A 405 3.64 4.71 4.87
CA THR A 405 2.91 5.30 3.75
C THR A 405 3.51 4.86 2.42
N ILE A 406 2.65 4.34 1.55
CA ILE A 406 3.01 3.80 0.24
C ILE A 406 2.19 4.54 -0.81
N ALA A 407 2.84 5.05 -1.85
CA ALA A 407 2.16 5.66 -2.98
C ALA A 407 2.09 4.70 -4.17
N GLU A 408 0.88 4.51 -4.70
CA GLU A 408 0.73 3.95 -6.04
C GLU A 408 0.91 5.08 -7.06
N GLU A 409 2.10 5.12 -7.67
CA GLU A 409 2.48 6.19 -8.56
C GLU A 409 3.45 5.69 -9.65
N VAL A 410 3.02 5.83 -10.91
CA VAL A 410 3.73 5.28 -12.08
C VAL A 410 4.55 6.30 -12.85
N SER A 411 4.27 7.60 -12.69
CA SER A 411 4.94 8.64 -13.49
C SER A 411 6.43 8.81 -13.16
N GLY A 412 6.83 8.49 -11.93
CA GLY A 412 8.19 8.72 -11.43
C GLY A 412 8.42 10.12 -10.88
N MET A 413 7.38 10.84 -10.42
CA MET A 413 7.46 12.17 -9.83
C MET A 413 8.59 12.29 -8.82
N PRO A 414 9.61 13.16 -9.04
CA PRO A 414 10.71 13.32 -8.10
C PRO A 414 10.26 13.81 -6.72
N GLY A 415 10.80 13.22 -5.66
CA GLY A 415 10.52 13.63 -4.30
C GLY A 415 9.28 13.01 -3.67
N LEU A 416 8.56 12.12 -4.38
CA LEU A 416 7.36 11.49 -3.86
C LEU A 416 7.64 10.75 -2.55
N ALA A 417 8.63 9.84 -2.54
CA ALA A 417 9.04 9.08 -1.36
C ALA A 417 10.29 9.68 -0.68
N ALA A 418 10.41 10.99 -0.71
CA ALA A 418 11.44 11.74 0.01
C ALA A 418 10.84 12.53 1.18
N LYS A 419 11.66 12.78 2.18
CA LYS A 419 11.21 13.48 3.39
C LYS A 419 10.76 14.90 3.12
N PHE A 420 9.69 15.34 3.76
CA PHE A 420 9.16 16.69 3.65
C PHE A 420 10.25 17.78 3.90
N LYS A 421 11.06 17.63 4.95
CA LYS A 421 12.15 18.58 5.25
C LYS A 421 13.23 18.73 4.13
N ASP A 422 13.30 17.76 3.24
CA ASP A 422 14.22 17.73 2.11
C ASP A 422 13.56 18.21 0.80
N GLY A 423 12.28 18.64 0.86
CA GLY A 423 11.48 19.11 -0.26
C GLY A 423 10.62 18.02 -0.92
N GLY A 424 10.53 16.84 -0.31
CA GLY A 424 9.69 15.75 -0.78
C GLY A 424 8.26 15.79 -0.22
N TYR A 425 7.42 14.85 -0.65
CA TYR A 425 6.00 14.78 -0.26
C TYR A 425 5.76 13.90 0.97
N GLY A 426 6.80 13.21 1.45
CA GLY A 426 6.80 12.53 2.74
C GLY A 426 6.34 11.07 2.75
N PHE A 427 6.04 10.46 1.59
CA PHE A 427 5.81 9.01 1.55
C PHE A 427 7.06 8.23 1.97
N ASP A 428 6.86 7.07 2.59
CA ASP A 428 7.96 6.16 2.93
C ASP A 428 8.38 5.32 1.73
N TYR A 429 7.42 4.95 0.88
CA TYR A 429 7.63 4.06 -0.26
C TYR A 429 6.81 4.48 -1.48
N ARG A 430 7.34 4.16 -2.67
CA ARG A 430 6.64 4.13 -3.95
C ARG A 430 6.46 2.68 -4.39
N MET A 431 5.34 2.30 -5.00
CA MET A 431 5.21 1.02 -5.67
C MET A 431 6.08 0.99 -6.95
N ALA A 432 6.85 -0.09 -7.12
CA ALA A 432 7.74 -0.26 -8.28
C ALA A 432 6.95 -0.88 -9.46
N MET A 433 6.03 -0.11 -10.04
CA MET A 433 5.07 -0.56 -11.05
C MET A 433 5.74 -0.99 -12.38
N ASN A 434 6.96 -0.52 -12.64
CA ASN A 434 7.75 -0.95 -13.79
C ASN A 434 8.09 -2.45 -13.78
N ILE A 435 8.25 -3.06 -12.60
CA ILE A 435 8.70 -4.46 -12.47
C ILE A 435 7.63 -5.46 -12.96
N PRO A 436 6.35 -5.43 -12.49
CA PRO A 436 5.32 -6.31 -13.00
C PRO A 436 5.07 -6.10 -14.49
N ASP A 437 5.07 -4.88 -14.99
CA ASP A 437 4.91 -4.58 -16.43
C ASP A 437 6.03 -5.20 -17.24
N TYR A 438 7.27 -5.11 -16.76
CA TYR A 438 8.41 -5.76 -17.41
C TYR A 438 8.27 -7.28 -17.46
N TRP A 439 7.90 -7.94 -16.34
CA TRP A 439 7.74 -9.38 -16.32
C TRP A 439 6.62 -9.86 -17.24
N ILE A 440 5.45 -9.19 -17.19
CA ILE A 440 4.33 -9.53 -18.07
C ILE A 440 4.70 -9.37 -19.54
N LYS A 441 5.33 -8.26 -19.89
CA LYS A 441 5.79 -8.00 -21.26
C LYS A 441 6.81 -9.05 -21.71
N THR A 442 7.78 -9.37 -20.87
CA THR A 442 8.82 -10.37 -21.16
C THR A 442 8.21 -11.73 -21.40
N ILE A 443 7.31 -12.21 -20.53
CA ILE A 443 6.64 -13.51 -20.67
C ILE A 443 5.74 -13.56 -21.91
N LYS A 444 5.06 -12.46 -22.22
CA LYS A 444 4.07 -12.38 -23.30
C LYS A 444 4.70 -12.23 -24.67
N GLU A 445 5.79 -11.49 -24.77
CA GLU A 445 6.34 -11.06 -26.07
C GLU A 445 7.63 -11.78 -26.46
N LEU A 446 8.35 -12.39 -25.50
CA LEU A 446 9.66 -13.00 -25.75
C LEU A 446 9.65 -14.51 -25.49
N ALA A 447 10.24 -15.26 -26.39
CA ALA A 447 10.62 -16.66 -26.13
C ALA A 447 11.72 -16.69 -25.03
N ASP A 448 11.81 -17.76 -24.26
CA ASP A 448 12.75 -17.88 -23.13
C ASP A 448 14.23 -17.69 -23.59
N GLU A 449 14.56 -18.14 -24.80
CA GLU A 449 15.88 -17.99 -25.40
C GLU A 449 16.27 -16.52 -25.67
N ALA A 450 15.28 -15.62 -25.71
CA ALA A 450 15.49 -14.18 -25.95
C ALA A 450 15.58 -13.36 -24.68
N TRP A 451 15.42 -13.97 -23.50
CA TRP A 451 15.54 -13.25 -22.24
C TRP A 451 16.97 -12.81 -21.99
N LYS A 452 17.14 -11.54 -21.66
CA LYS A 452 18.46 -10.92 -21.45
C LYS A 452 18.71 -10.64 -19.97
N PRO A 453 19.63 -11.33 -19.32
CA PRO A 453 20.03 -11.08 -17.95
C PRO A 453 20.40 -9.62 -17.65
N SER A 454 21.06 -8.93 -18.58
CA SER A 454 21.38 -7.52 -18.47
C SER A 454 20.12 -6.64 -18.33
N SER A 455 19.09 -6.89 -19.14
CA SER A 455 17.83 -6.16 -19.10
C SER A 455 17.04 -6.47 -17.82
N ILE A 456 16.99 -7.76 -17.41
CA ILE A 456 16.36 -8.19 -16.15
C ILE A 456 17.00 -7.46 -14.98
N PHE A 457 18.34 -7.49 -14.90
CA PHE A 457 19.09 -6.89 -13.80
C PHE A 457 18.96 -5.36 -13.76
N TRP A 458 18.90 -4.73 -14.93
CA TRP A 458 18.64 -3.29 -15.02
C TRP A 458 17.24 -2.96 -14.49
N GLU A 459 16.21 -3.66 -14.94
CA GLU A 459 14.82 -3.35 -14.63
C GLU A 459 14.47 -3.56 -13.13
N ILE A 460 14.90 -4.68 -12.54
CA ILE A 460 14.63 -4.94 -11.12
C ILE A 460 15.36 -3.96 -10.18
N LYS A 461 16.31 -3.17 -10.69
CA LYS A 461 17.01 -2.09 -9.97
C LYS A 461 16.61 -0.69 -10.45
N ASN A 462 15.77 -0.59 -11.50
CA ASN A 462 15.39 0.69 -12.08
C ASN A 462 14.46 1.46 -11.14
N ARG A 463 15.06 2.33 -10.35
CA ARG A 463 14.40 3.20 -9.38
C ARG A 463 15.28 4.40 -9.04
N ARG A 464 14.67 5.43 -8.49
CA ARG A 464 15.41 6.57 -7.94
C ARG A 464 16.29 6.12 -6.76
N SER A 465 17.51 6.63 -6.69
CA SER A 465 18.45 6.27 -5.63
C SER A 465 18.09 6.87 -4.26
N ASP A 466 17.29 7.95 -4.25
CA ASP A 466 16.86 8.69 -3.07
C ASP A 466 15.49 8.24 -2.51
N GLU A 467 14.88 7.23 -3.13
CA GLU A 467 13.57 6.69 -2.71
C GLU A 467 13.63 5.20 -2.38
N LYS A 468 12.76 4.78 -1.48
CA LYS A 468 12.48 3.37 -1.22
C LYS A 468 11.26 2.91 -2.01
N THR A 469 11.29 1.65 -2.46
CA THR A 469 10.20 1.08 -3.25
C THR A 469 9.67 -0.22 -2.64
N ILE A 470 8.40 -0.51 -2.94
CA ILE A 470 7.81 -1.84 -2.77
C ILE A 470 7.88 -2.52 -4.14
N SER A 471 8.74 -3.55 -4.24
CA SER A 471 8.89 -4.34 -5.47
C SER A 471 7.93 -5.52 -5.46
N TYR A 472 7.39 -5.89 -6.61
CA TYR A 472 6.46 -7.02 -6.75
C TYR A 472 6.48 -7.57 -8.17
N CYS A 473 6.06 -8.83 -8.33
CA CYS A 473 5.94 -9.45 -9.66
C CYS A 473 4.58 -9.20 -10.27
N GLU A 474 3.54 -9.26 -9.45
CA GLU A 474 2.16 -8.98 -9.78
C GLU A 474 1.38 -8.62 -8.51
N SER A 475 0.41 -7.72 -8.64
CA SER A 475 -0.59 -7.36 -7.64
C SER A 475 -1.97 -7.84 -8.08
N HIS A 476 -3.03 -7.35 -7.45
CA HIS A 476 -4.39 -7.60 -7.93
C HIS A 476 -4.63 -7.06 -9.35
N ASP A 477 -3.97 -5.96 -9.75
CA ASP A 477 -4.18 -5.31 -11.06
C ASP A 477 -3.84 -6.20 -12.25
N GLN A 478 -2.76 -6.99 -12.15
CA GLN A 478 -2.29 -7.82 -13.26
C GLN A 478 -3.17 -9.05 -13.51
N ALA A 479 -4.04 -9.41 -12.55
CA ALA A 479 -4.93 -10.56 -12.62
C ALA A 479 -6.40 -10.20 -12.87
N LEU A 480 -6.71 -8.93 -13.21
CA LEU A 480 -8.07 -8.46 -13.46
C LEU A 480 -8.70 -9.08 -14.72
N VAL A 481 -10.01 -8.92 -14.84
CA VAL A 481 -10.83 -9.44 -15.93
C VAL A 481 -10.20 -9.16 -17.31
N GLY A 482 -10.00 -10.23 -18.07
CA GLY A 482 -9.40 -10.17 -19.41
C GLY A 482 -7.89 -10.31 -19.44
N ASP A 483 -7.24 -10.38 -18.28
CA ASP A 483 -5.82 -10.64 -18.16
C ASP A 483 -5.54 -11.95 -17.40
N LYS A 484 -4.27 -12.35 -17.31
CA LYS A 484 -3.83 -13.63 -16.74
C LYS A 484 -2.76 -13.41 -15.68
N THR A 485 -2.79 -14.21 -14.62
CA THR A 485 -1.68 -14.29 -13.66
C THR A 485 -0.38 -14.73 -14.35
N ILE A 486 0.77 -14.40 -13.74
CA ILE A 486 2.07 -14.82 -14.26
C ILE A 486 2.12 -16.33 -14.48
N ILE A 487 1.69 -17.11 -13.49
CA ILE A 487 1.72 -18.58 -13.62
C ILE A 487 0.81 -19.07 -14.75
N PHE A 488 -0.37 -18.48 -14.92
CA PHE A 488 -1.27 -18.84 -16.02
C PHE A 488 -0.68 -18.49 -17.38
N ARG A 489 0.06 -17.37 -17.50
CA ARG A 489 0.79 -17.02 -18.72
C ARG A 489 1.92 -17.99 -19.02
N LEU A 490 2.58 -18.52 -18.00
CA LEU A 490 3.70 -19.45 -18.13
C LEU A 490 3.26 -20.88 -18.48
N VAL A 491 2.12 -21.35 -17.98
CA VAL A 491 1.66 -22.74 -18.07
C VAL A 491 0.45 -22.92 -18.98
N ASP A 492 -0.40 -21.89 -19.09
CA ASP A 492 -1.65 -21.88 -19.86
C ASP A 492 -2.59 -23.04 -19.49
N ALA A 493 -3.19 -23.72 -20.46
CA ALA A 493 -4.19 -24.76 -20.24
C ALA A 493 -3.69 -25.95 -19.42
N ASP A 494 -2.39 -26.22 -19.41
CA ASP A 494 -1.80 -27.31 -18.62
C ASP A 494 -2.00 -27.13 -17.10
N MET A 495 -2.28 -25.90 -16.64
CA MET A 495 -2.69 -25.66 -15.25
C MET A 495 -3.91 -26.49 -14.82
N TYR A 496 -4.82 -26.77 -15.73
CA TYR A 496 -6.06 -27.49 -15.43
C TYR A 496 -5.91 -29.00 -15.58
N TRP A 497 -4.98 -29.45 -16.43
CA TRP A 497 -4.90 -30.85 -16.82
C TRP A 497 -3.63 -31.55 -16.33
N HIS A 498 -2.51 -30.83 -16.18
CA HIS A 498 -1.18 -31.37 -15.96
C HIS A 498 -0.43 -30.72 -14.78
N PHE A 499 -1.15 -30.10 -13.83
CA PHE A 499 -0.54 -29.51 -12.64
C PHE A 499 -0.60 -30.43 -11.42
N ARG A 500 -0.41 -31.73 -11.70
CA ARG A 500 -0.42 -32.81 -10.70
C ARG A 500 0.93 -33.54 -10.71
N LYS A 501 1.40 -33.94 -9.54
CA LYS A 501 2.64 -34.72 -9.38
C LYS A 501 2.60 -36.02 -10.20
N GLY A 502 3.62 -36.22 -10.99
CA GLY A 502 3.76 -37.40 -11.88
C GLY A 502 3.01 -37.31 -13.19
N ASP A 503 2.36 -36.15 -13.46
CA ASP A 503 1.66 -35.86 -14.70
C ASP A 503 2.09 -34.51 -15.31
N GLU A 504 3.23 -33.97 -14.85
CA GLU A 504 3.75 -32.68 -15.30
C GLU A 504 4.27 -32.77 -16.74
N THR A 505 3.88 -31.80 -17.57
CA THR A 505 4.42 -31.58 -18.90
C THR A 505 5.67 -30.71 -18.87
N GLU A 506 6.35 -30.59 -20.00
CA GLU A 506 7.45 -29.62 -20.14
C GLU A 506 6.99 -28.17 -19.85
N MET A 507 5.76 -27.83 -20.26
CA MET A 507 5.17 -26.50 -19.98
C MET A 507 4.94 -26.30 -18.49
N THR A 508 4.47 -27.30 -17.77
CA THR A 508 4.31 -27.27 -16.32
C THR A 508 5.66 -27.08 -15.62
N HIS A 509 6.68 -27.86 -15.98
CA HIS A 509 8.03 -27.70 -15.43
C HIS A 509 8.63 -26.33 -15.73
N ARG A 510 8.46 -25.84 -16.97
CA ARG A 510 8.87 -24.49 -17.37
C ARG A 510 8.22 -23.44 -16.47
N GLY A 511 6.90 -23.52 -16.29
CA GLY A 511 6.15 -22.56 -15.49
C GLY A 511 6.58 -22.54 -14.02
N ILE A 512 6.71 -23.72 -13.41
CA ILE A 512 7.18 -23.86 -12.03
C ILE A 512 8.58 -23.28 -11.86
N ALA A 513 9.51 -23.57 -12.79
CA ALA A 513 10.88 -23.05 -12.72
C ALA A 513 10.93 -21.52 -12.84
N LEU A 514 10.31 -20.95 -13.88
CA LEU A 514 10.35 -19.52 -14.15
C LEU A 514 9.57 -18.71 -13.10
N HIS A 515 8.43 -19.21 -12.60
CA HIS A 515 7.69 -18.53 -11.54
C HIS A 515 8.57 -18.33 -10.29
N LYS A 516 9.30 -19.35 -9.86
CA LYS A 516 10.23 -19.27 -8.74
C LYS A 516 11.38 -18.28 -9.02
N MET A 517 11.96 -18.34 -10.22
CA MET A 517 13.10 -17.48 -10.60
C MET A 517 12.68 -16.00 -10.69
N ILE A 518 11.51 -15.69 -11.24
CA ILE A 518 10.96 -14.33 -11.35
C ILE A 518 10.77 -13.73 -9.93
N ARG A 519 10.15 -14.47 -9.04
CA ARG A 519 9.92 -14.04 -7.66
C ARG A 519 11.23 -13.83 -6.91
N LEU A 520 12.16 -14.79 -7.03
CA LEU A 520 13.48 -14.69 -6.40
C LEU A 520 14.28 -13.49 -6.93
N ALA A 521 14.31 -13.27 -8.24
CA ALA A 521 15.01 -12.13 -8.85
C ALA A 521 14.44 -10.79 -8.34
N THR A 522 13.12 -10.69 -8.27
CA THR A 522 12.43 -9.48 -7.81
C THR A 522 12.73 -9.18 -6.34
N ILE A 523 12.56 -10.16 -5.43
CA ILE A 523 12.80 -9.94 -3.99
C ILE A 523 14.28 -9.75 -3.68
N ALA A 524 15.18 -10.40 -4.41
CA ALA A 524 16.61 -10.24 -4.22
C ALA A 524 17.09 -8.81 -4.50
N ALA A 525 16.35 -8.02 -5.27
CA ALA A 525 16.72 -6.66 -5.65
C ALA A 525 15.99 -5.54 -4.87
N ILE A 526 15.18 -5.83 -3.87
CA ILE A 526 14.40 -4.81 -3.13
C ILE A 526 15.29 -3.76 -2.44
N ASN A 527 14.80 -2.53 -2.24
CA ASN A 527 15.44 -1.52 -1.39
C ASN A 527 14.52 -0.97 -0.28
N GLY A 528 13.31 -1.47 -0.18
CA GLY A 528 12.30 -1.11 0.82
C GLY A 528 11.53 -2.33 1.25
N GLY A 529 10.63 -2.79 0.39
CA GLY A 529 9.79 -3.95 0.66
C GLY A 529 9.50 -4.80 -0.57
N TYR A 530 8.77 -5.88 -0.32
CA TYR A 530 8.26 -6.81 -1.30
C TYR A 530 6.76 -7.04 -1.08
N LEU A 531 5.98 -7.10 -2.14
CA LEU A 531 4.55 -7.39 -2.09
C LEU A 531 4.23 -8.65 -2.87
N ASN A 532 3.35 -9.46 -2.31
CA ASN A 532 2.71 -10.60 -2.95
C ASN A 532 1.20 -10.47 -2.82
N PHE A 533 0.48 -10.63 -3.91
CA PHE A 533 -0.98 -10.73 -3.88
C PHE A 533 -1.41 -12.15 -3.51
N MET A 534 -2.44 -12.27 -2.69
CA MET A 534 -2.93 -13.55 -2.16
C MET A 534 -3.17 -14.60 -3.24
N GLY A 535 -2.54 -15.76 -3.08
CA GLY A 535 -2.58 -16.88 -4.01
C GLY A 535 -1.41 -16.91 -5.01
N ASN A 536 -0.75 -15.78 -5.28
CA ASN A 536 0.35 -15.75 -6.24
C ASN A 536 1.58 -16.50 -5.72
N GLU A 537 1.77 -16.59 -4.40
CA GLU A 537 2.87 -17.33 -3.78
C GLU A 537 2.84 -18.82 -4.12
N PHE A 538 1.66 -19.39 -4.29
CA PHE A 538 1.52 -20.80 -4.70
C PHE A 538 1.08 -20.99 -6.17
N GLY A 539 0.98 -19.90 -6.93
CA GLY A 539 0.60 -19.96 -8.34
C GLY A 539 -0.88 -20.27 -8.55
N HIS A 540 -1.78 -19.56 -7.83
CA HIS A 540 -3.23 -19.69 -8.04
C HIS A 540 -3.56 -19.52 -9.54
N PRO A 541 -4.30 -20.45 -10.16
CA PRO A 541 -4.39 -20.53 -11.62
C PRO A 541 -5.32 -19.49 -12.26
N GLU A 542 -6.26 -18.95 -11.50
CA GLU A 542 -7.37 -18.18 -12.06
C GLU A 542 -7.15 -16.67 -11.93
N TRP A 543 -7.68 -15.96 -12.93
CA TRP A 543 -7.81 -14.50 -12.88
C TRP A 543 -8.86 -14.07 -11.86
N ILE A 544 -9.04 -12.74 -11.68
CA ILE A 544 -10.05 -12.17 -10.82
C ILE A 544 -11.21 -11.66 -11.67
N ASP A 545 -12.43 -12.14 -11.39
CA ASP A 545 -13.66 -11.64 -12.00
C ASP A 545 -14.78 -11.65 -10.95
N PHE A 546 -15.17 -10.46 -10.49
CA PHE A 546 -16.21 -10.31 -9.49
C PHE A 546 -17.61 -10.53 -10.07
N PRO A 547 -18.61 -10.86 -9.22
CA PRO A 547 -19.98 -11.03 -9.67
C PRO A 547 -20.49 -9.79 -10.42
N ARG A 548 -20.93 -9.99 -11.65
CA ARG A 548 -21.48 -8.97 -12.53
C ARG A 548 -22.46 -9.63 -13.53
N GLU A 549 -23.27 -8.83 -14.21
CA GLU A 549 -24.25 -9.35 -15.19
C GLU A 549 -23.57 -10.25 -16.26
N GLY A 550 -22.43 -9.82 -16.78
CA GLY A 550 -21.71 -10.55 -17.85
C GLY A 550 -21.17 -11.91 -17.46
N ASN A 551 -21.09 -12.26 -16.18
CA ASN A 551 -20.69 -13.61 -15.70
C ASN A 551 -21.82 -14.31 -14.91
N GLY A 552 -23.06 -13.83 -15.02
CA GLY A 552 -24.21 -14.40 -14.31
C GLY A 552 -24.14 -14.25 -12.80
N TRP A 553 -23.50 -13.21 -12.30
CA TRP A 553 -23.31 -12.91 -10.87
C TRP A 553 -22.52 -14.00 -10.12
N SER A 554 -21.60 -14.67 -10.81
CA SER A 554 -20.83 -15.79 -10.29
C SER A 554 -19.67 -15.33 -9.39
N TYR A 555 -19.49 -16.01 -8.26
CA TYR A 555 -18.34 -15.85 -7.36
C TYR A 555 -17.18 -16.79 -7.71
N LYS A 556 -17.27 -17.57 -8.80
CA LYS A 556 -16.29 -18.60 -9.16
C LYS A 556 -14.86 -18.07 -9.21
N TYR A 557 -14.67 -16.87 -9.77
CA TYR A 557 -13.37 -16.20 -9.92
C TYR A 557 -13.13 -15.09 -8.88
N ALA A 558 -14.06 -14.93 -7.92
CA ALA A 558 -13.94 -13.97 -6.82
C ALA A 558 -13.62 -14.67 -5.50
N ARG A 559 -12.76 -15.66 -5.54
CA ARG A 559 -12.32 -16.48 -4.40
C ARG A 559 -10.86 -16.90 -4.53
N ARG A 560 -10.32 -17.48 -3.47
CA ARG A 560 -9.02 -18.17 -3.48
C ARG A 560 -9.20 -19.61 -3.04
N GLN A 561 -8.73 -20.52 -3.89
CA GLN A 561 -8.85 -21.96 -3.69
C GLN A 561 -7.66 -22.48 -2.89
N TRP A 562 -7.72 -22.33 -1.56
CA TRP A 562 -6.67 -22.81 -0.64
C TRP A 562 -6.51 -24.32 -0.67
N ASN A 563 -7.56 -25.04 -1.01
CA ASN A 563 -7.52 -26.49 -1.22
C ASN A 563 -6.52 -26.94 -2.28
N LEU A 564 -6.16 -26.07 -3.23
CA LEU A 564 -5.14 -26.37 -4.25
C LEU A 564 -3.74 -26.48 -3.63
N VAL A 565 -3.35 -25.53 -2.79
CA VAL A 565 -2.03 -25.57 -2.11
C VAL A 565 -1.99 -26.59 -0.98
N ASP A 566 -3.12 -26.89 -0.36
CA ASP A 566 -3.23 -27.90 0.71
C ASP A 566 -3.15 -29.34 0.17
N ASN A 567 -3.55 -29.56 -1.07
CA ASN A 567 -3.50 -30.86 -1.71
C ASN A 567 -2.08 -31.22 -2.17
N LYS A 568 -1.44 -32.18 -1.48
CA LYS A 568 -0.05 -32.60 -1.74
C LYS A 568 0.14 -33.43 -3.02
N GLU A 569 -0.95 -33.82 -3.68
CA GLU A 569 -0.91 -34.45 -5.01
C GLU A 569 -0.78 -33.43 -6.15
N LEU A 570 -1.06 -32.15 -5.87
CA LEU A 570 -0.95 -31.06 -6.84
C LEU A 570 0.39 -30.33 -6.70
N CYS A 571 0.82 -29.63 -7.75
CA CYS A 571 2.10 -28.93 -7.77
C CYS A 571 2.10 -27.57 -7.06
N TYR A 572 0.94 -27.02 -6.70
CA TYR A 572 0.82 -25.69 -6.08
C TYR A 572 1.63 -25.54 -4.78
N HIS A 573 1.62 -26.56 -3.93
CA HIS A 573 2.37 -26.50 -2.66
C HIS A 573 3.90 -26.41 -2.88
N LEU A 574 4.43 -26.88 -4.01
CA LEU A 574 5.85 -26.76 -4.33
C LEU A 574 6.28 -25.30 -4.49
N LEU A 575 5.40 -24.48 -5.10
CA LEU A 575 5.61 -23.04 -5.22
C LEU A 575 5.44 -22.33 -3.87
N GLY A 576 4.42 -22.66 -3.09
CA GLY A 576 4.21 -22.09 -1.75
C GLY A 576 5.32 -22.45 -0.77
N ASP A 577 5.83 -23.68 -0.80
CA ASP A 577 6.97 -24.11 0.03
C ASP A 577 8.26 -23.37 -0.39
N PHE A 578 8.45 -23.13 -1.70
CA PHE A 578 9.55 -22.30 -2.20
C PHE A 578 9.43 -20.85 -1.74
N ASP A 579 8.27 -20.24 -1.85
CA ASP A 579 8.03 -18.85 -1.42
C ASP A 579 8.39 -18.65 0.05
N ARG A 580 7.93 -19.55 0.91
CA ARG A 580 8.28 -19.55 2.34
C ARG A 580 9.77 -19.64 2.58
N LYS A 581 10.46 -20.55 1.89
CA LYS A 581 11.91 -20.71 2.01
C LYS A 581 12.67 -19.49 1.50
N MET A 582 12.18 -18.88 0.42
CA MET A 582 12.72 -17.63 -0.13
C MET A 582 12.64 -16.50 0.91
N LEU A 583 11.47 -16.30 1.54
CA LEU A 583 11.29 -15.28 2.59
C LEU A 583 12.18 -15.56 3.81
N GLU A 584 12.30 -16.82 4.23
CA GLU A 584 13.22 -17.23 5.32
C GLU A 584 14.66 -16.84 5.02
N VAL A 585 15.16 -17.11 3.81
CA VAL A 585 16.53 -16.77 3.41
C VAL A 585 16.74 -15.25 3.41
N ILE A 586 15.79 -14.49 2.84
CA ILE A 586 15.88 -13.02 2.80
C ILE A 586 15.85 -12.41 4.20
N THR A 587 14.97 -12.87 5.07
CA THR A 587 14.83 -12.34 6.44
C THR A 587 15.95 -12.76 7.38
N SER A 588 16.72 -13.81 7.05
CA SER A 588 17.90 -14.21 7.79
C SER A 588 19.05 -13.19 7.68
N GLU A 589 19.05 -12.35 6.64
CA GLU A 589 20.01 -11.26 6.45
C GLU A 589 19.49 -9.98 7.11
N LYS A 590 20.20 -9.51 8.14
CA LYS A 590 19.85 -8.24 8.80
C LYS A 590 19.95 -7.07 7.83
N LYS A 591 18.90 -6.26 7.79
CA LYS A 591 18.83 -5.06 6.93
C LYS A 591 19.04 -5.37 5.44
N PHE A 592 18.55 -6.49 5.00
CA PHE A 592 18.70 -6.95 3.61
C PHE A 592 18.39 -5.85 2.59
N ASN A 593 17.25 -5.17 2.73
CA ASN A 593 16.79 -4.07 1.85
C ASN A 593 17.68 -2.81 1.89
N GLU A 594 18.51 -2.63 2.92
CA GLU A 594 19.45 -1.50 3.06
C GLU A 594 20.86 -1.85 2.55
N THR A 595 21.15 -3.13 2.35
CA THR A 595 22.45 -3.60 1.87
C THR A 595 22.57 -3.38 0.36
N PRO A 596 23.64 -2.76 -0.14
CA PRO A 596 23.84 -2.52 -1.56
C PRO A 596 23.88 -3.84 -2.37
N ILE A 597 23.32 -3.78 -3.57
CA ILE A 597 23.45 -4.85 -4.56
C ILE A 597 24.77 -4.66 -5.30
N GLN A 598 25.59 -5.71 -5.38
CA GLN A 598 26.84 -5.71 -6.11
C GLN A 598 26.75 -6.69 -7.27
N GLU A 599 26.81 -6.18 -8.47
CA GLU A 599 26.90 -7.00 -9.66
C GLU A 599 28.21 -7.78 -9.66
N ILE A 600 28.10 -9.08 -9.91
CA ILE A 600 29.26 -9.97 -10.07
C ILE A 600 29.48 -10.23 -11.55
N TRP A 601 28.43 -10.66 -12.26
CA TRP A 601 28.52 -11.04 -13.65
C TRP A 601 27.15 -11.05 -14.33
N HIS A 602 27.09 -10.66 -15.59
CA HIS A 602 26.00 -11.04 -16.49
C HIS A 602 26.53 -11.39 -17.86
N ASN A 603 25.86 -12.31 -18.53
CA ASN A 603 26.17 -12.68 -19.92
C ASN A 603 24.86 -13.00 -20.62
N ASP A 604 24.47 -12.15 -21.58
CA ASP A 604 23.24 -12.32 -22.35
C ASP A 604 23.30 -13.52 -23.29
N GLY A 605 24.50 -13.88 -23.77
CA GLY A 605 24.70 -15.04 -24.66
C GLY A 605 24.54 -16.39 -23.94
N ASP A 606 25.03 -16.45 -22.68
CA ASP A 606 24.90 -17.62 -21.81
C ASP A 606 23.61 -17.58 -21.00
N GLN A 607 22.88 -16.47 -20.99
CA GLN A 607 21.70 -16.19 -20.18
C GLN A 607 21.95 -16.32 -18.67
N ILE A 608 23.14 -15.92 -18.21
CA ILE A 608 23.56 -15.99 -16.81
C ILE A 608 23.54 -14.62 -16.17
N LEU A 609 23.05 -14.55 -14.93
CA LEU A 609 23.12 -13.39 -14.05
C LEU A 609 23.65 -13.81 -12.68
N ALA A 610 24.62 -13.08 -12.16
CA ALA A 610 25.13 -13.26 -10.79
C ALA A 610 25.34 -11.91 -10.11
N PHE A 611 24.86 -11.77 -8.89
CA PHE A 611 25.06 -10.60 -8.04
C PHE A 611 25.08 -10.98 -6.57
N SER A 612 25.70 -10.15 -5.73
CA SER A 612 25.74 -10.39 -4.29
C SER A 612 25.01 -9.30 -3.53
N ARG A 613 24.58 -9.66 -2.32
CA ARG A 613 23.96 -8.77 -1.36
C ARG A 613 24.23 -9.24 0.06
N GLY A 614 25.08 -8.51 0.79
CA GLY A 614 25.58 -8.99 2.07
C GLY A 614 26.40 -10.28 1.91
N GLU A 615 26.07 -11.28 2.70
CA GLU A 615 26.70 -12.60 2.64
C GLU A 615 26.08 -13.53 1.57
N LEU A 616 25.01 -13.07 0.90
CA LEU A 616 24.30 -13.85 -0.11
C LEU A 616 24.84 -13.57 -1.52
N VAL A 617 25.02 -14.64 -2.30
CA VAL A 617 25.33 -14.61 -3.72
C VAL A 617 24.17 -15.28 -4.47
N PHE A 618 23.54 -14.54 -5.35
CA PHE A 618 22.43 -14.98 -6.19
C PHE A 618 22.95 -15.28 -7.58
N VAL A 619 22.68 -16.48 -8.11
CA VAL A 619 23.08 -16.91 -9.43
C VAL A 619 21.89 -17.47 -10.16
N PHE A 620 21.59 -16.95 -11.36
CA PHE A 620 20.48 -17.33 -12.22
C PHE A 620 21.00 -17.84 -13.55
N ASN A 621 20.44 -18.94 -14.03
CA ASN A 621 20.54 -19.43 -15.40
C ASN A 621 19.18 -19.40 -16.06
N PHE A 622 18.92 -18.41 -16.90
CA PHE A 622 17.67 -18.26 -17.62
C PHE A 622 17.63 -19.11 -18.90
N SER A 623 18.74 -19.72 -19.31
CA SER A 623 18.78 -20.56 -20.50
C SER A 623 17.79 -21.74 -20.40
N PRO A 624 16.90 -21.92 -21.39
CA PRO A 624 15.95 -23.02 -21.36
C PRO A 624 16.59 -24.40 -21.59
N THR A 625 17.79 -24.47 -22.19
CA THR A 625 18.37 -25.71 -22.67
C THR A 625 19.80 -25.97 -22.21
N HIS A 626 20.56 -24.94 -21.80
CA HIS A 626 21.97 -25.09 -21.46
C HIS A 626 22.19 -25.13 -19.96
N SER A 627 22.69 -26.27 -19.47
CA SER A 627 23.26 -26.40 -18.12
C SER A 627 24.78 -26.21 -18.23
N TYR A 628 25.34 -25.45 -17.31
CA TYR A 628 26.75 -25.13 -17.30
C TYR A 628 27.47 -25.88 -16.18
N SER A 629 28.47 -26.69 -16.55
CA SER A 629 29.42 -27.25 -15.58
C SER A 629 30.58 -26.28 -15.37
N ASP A 630 31.04 -26.15 -14.15
CA ASP A 630 32.21 -25.30 -13.83
C ASP A 630 32.10 -23.83 -14.27
N TYR A 631 30.90 -23.23 -14.28
CA TYR A 631 30.75 -21.81 -14.58
C TYR A 631 31.31 -20.95 -13.45
N GLY A 632 32.27 -20.09 -13.78
CA GLY A 632 33.09 -19.38 -12.80
C GLY A 632 32.68 -17.94 -12.58
N PHE A 633 32.80 -17.49 -11.31
CA PHE A 633 32.54 -16.11 -10.88
C PHE A 633 33.65 -15.62 -9.96
N LEU A 634 33.92 -14.30 -9.99
CA LEU A 634 34.77 -13.65 -9.00
C LEU A 634 33.92 -13.24 -7.79
N VAL A 635 34.19 -13.83 -6.64
CA VAL A 635 33.52 -13.57 -5.37
C VAL A 635 34.58 -13.37 -4.26
N PRO A 636 34.26 -12.85 -3.08
CA PRO A 636 35.17 -12.80 -1.94
C PRO A 636 35.71 -14.20 -1.58
N GLU A 637 37.00 -14.31 -1.34
CA GLU A 637 37.64 -15.59 -0.98
C GLU A 637 36.95 -16.25 0.21
N GLY A 638 36.74 -17.56 0.15
CA GLY A 638 36.13 -18.31 1.24
C GLY A 638 35.38 -19.57 0.81
N SER A 639 34.54 -20.06 1.69
CA SER A 639 33.61 -21.16 1.41
C SER A 639 32.19 -20.70 1.44
N TYR A 640 31.35 -21.39 0.66
CA TYR A 640 29.96 -21.03 0.41
C TYR A 640 29.07 -22.27 0.48
N ASN A 641 27.93 -22.14 1.18
CA ASN A 641 26.90 -23.17 1.19
C ASN A 641 25.68 -22.70 0.39
N VAL A 642 25.03 -23.64 -0.30
CA VAL A 642 23.72 -23.41 -0.92
C VAL A 642 22.68 -23.25 0.20
N VAL A 643 21.92 -22.16 0.19
CA VAL A 643 20.84 -21.87 1.15
C VAL A 643 19.47 -21.88 0.51
N LEU A 644 19.41 -21.78 -0.83
CA LEU A 644 18.19 -21.92 -1.64
C LEU A 644 18.56 -22.36 -3.04
N ASN A 645 17.82 -23.36 -3.56
CA ASN A 645 17.97 -23.84 -4.95
C ASN A 645 16.60 -24.04 -5.57
N THR A 646 16.31 -23.33 -6.65
CA THR A 646 15.03 -23.48 -7.37
C THR A 646 14.87 -24.84 -8.04
N ASP A 647 15.97 -25.55 -8.31
CA ASP A 647 15.97 -26.89 -8.91
C ASP A 647 15.85 -28.02 -7.87
N ALA A 648 15.78 -27.70 -6.56
CA ALA A 648 15.58 -28.72 -5.54
C ALA A 648 14.23 -29.47 -5.75
N ARG A 649 14.26 -30.79 -5.53
CA ARG A 649 13.07 -31.64 -5.73
C ARG A 649 11.89 -31.26 -4.85
N GLU A 650 12.16 -30.77 -3.65
CA GLU A 650 11.13 -30.30 -2.71
C GLU A 650 10.36 -29.09 -3.25
N PHE A 651 10.91 -28.36 -4.22
CA PHE A 651 10.28 -27.21 -4.89
C PHE A 651 9.89 -27.52 -6.35
N GLY A 652 9.79 -28.81 -6.72
CA GLY A 652 9.36 -29.24 -8.05
C GLY A 652 10.45 -29.10 -9.12
N GLY A 653 11.71 -29.03 -8.72
CA GLY A 653 12.85 -29.11 -9.63
C GLY A 653 13.32 -30.55 -9.85
N PHE A 654 14.30 -30.71 -10.70
CA PHE A 654 14.85 -32.04 -11.07
C PHE A 654 15.92 -32.55 -10.10
N GLY A 655 16.50 -31.64 -9.27
CA GLY A 655 17.56 -31.96 -8.33
C GLY A 655 18.86 -32.34 -9.04
N PHE A 656 19.21 -31.63 -10.13
CA PHE A 656 20.45 -31.87 -10.85
C PHE A 656 21.66 -31.31 -10.11
N ALA A 657 21.50 -30.26 -9.31
CA ALA A 657 22.55 -29.72 -8.44
C ALA A 657 22.40 -30.25 -7.02
N ASP A 658 23.51 -30.66 -6.41
CA ASP A 658 23.56 -31.14 -5.01
C ASP A 658 23.72 -29.96 -4.05
N ASP A 659 22.69 -29.68 -3.27
CA ASP A 659 22.63 -28.56 -2.31
C ASP A 659 23.47 -28.81 -1.04
N THR A 660 23.92 -30.04 -0.81
CA THR A 660 24.71 -30.43 0.36
C THR A 660 26.20 -30.15 0.20
N VAL A 661 26.64 -29.84 -1.03
CA VAL A 661 28.04 -29.58 -1.36
C VAL A 661 28.48 -28.21 -0.86
N GLU A 662 29.59 -28.19 -0.11
CA GLU A 662 30.29 -26.95 0.24
C GLU A 662 31.18 -26.52 -0.92
N HIS A 663 31.01 -25.31 -1.41
CA HIS A 663 31.78 -24.74 -2.50
C HIS A 663 32.92 -23.88 -1.96
N PHE A 664 34.11 -24.06 -2.51
CA PHE A 664 35.32 -23.32 -2.14
C PHE A 664 35.81 -22.48 -3.30
N THR A 665 36.25 -21.26 -3.00
CA THR A 665 36.94 -20.44 -4.00
C THR A 665 38.37 -20.95 -4.22
N ASN A 666 38.84 -20.80 -5.47
CA ASN A 666 40.14 -21.24 -5.90
C ASN A 666 40.88 -20.12 -6.67
N SER A 667 42.16 -20.30 -6.94
CA SER A 667 42.92 -19.47 -7.87
C SER A 667 42.50 -19.78 -9.30
N ASP A 668 42.30 -18.75 -10.13
CA ASP A 668 42.23 -18.92 -11.56
C ASP A 668 43.56 -18.58 -12.22
N PRO A 669 44.23 -19.54 -12.90
CA PRO A 669 45.53 -19.29 -13.52
C PRO A 669 45.48 -18.31 -14.70
N LEU A 670 44.32 -18.01 -15.23
CA LEU A 670 44.13 -17.07 -16.34
C LEU A 670 43.95 -15.62 -15.89
N TYR A 671 43.58 -15.41 -14.62
CA TYR A 671 43.44 -14.10 -13.99
C TYR A 671 44.59 -13.79 -13.04
N GLU A 672 44.38 -13.10 -11.95
CA GLU A 672 45.44 -12.76 -11.01
C GLU A 672 45.90 -14.01 -10.23
N LYS A 673 47.18 -14.39 -10.34
CA LYS A 673 47.75 -15.59 -9.71
C LYS A 673 47.63 -15.60 -8.18
N ASP A 674 47.52 -14.44 -7.56
CA ASP A 674 47.47 -14.29 -6.10
C ASP A 674 46.03 -14.18 -5.56
N TYR A 675 45.02 -13.99 -6.43
CA TYR A 675 43.60 -13.90 -6.04
C TYR A 675 42.93 -15.27 -6.03
N LYS A 676 42.40 -15.68 -4.89
CA LYS A 676 41.75 -16.99 -4.68
C LYS A 676 40.23 -16.92 -4.62
N GLY A 677 39.61 -15.91 -5.24
CA GLY A 677 38.18 -15.68 -5.23
C GLY A 677 37.42 -16.27 -6.39
N TRP A 678 37.96 -17.26 -7.11
CA TRP A 678 37.30 -17.89 -8.23
C TRP A 678 36.39 -19.03 -7.78
N LEU A 679 35.06 -18.80 -7.80
CA LEU A 679 34.04 -19.78 -7.45
C LEU A 679 33.52 -20.44 -8.72
N LYS A 680 33.48 -21.77 -8.77
CA LYS A 680 32.90 -22.54 -9.86
C LYS A 680 31.64 -23.29 -9.41
N LEU A 681 30.60 -23.25 -10.23
CA LEU A 681 29.32 -23.88 -9.94
C LEU A 681 28.84 -24.72 -11.14
N TYR A 682 28.13 -25.80 -10.85
CA TYR A 682 27.20 -26.41 -11.78
C TYR A 682 25.87 -25.68 -11.70
N ILE A 683 25.39 -25.14 -12.81
CA ILE A 683 24.16 -24.35 -12.87
C ILE A 683 23.21 -24.97 -13.91
N PRO A 684 22.19 -25.72 -13.48
CA PRO A 684 21.20 -26.30 -14.37
C PRO A 684 20.46 -25.25 -15.20
N ALA A 685 19.97 -25.65 -16.37
CA ALA A 685 19.07 -24.83 -17.19
C ALA A 685 17.80 -24.43 -16.40
N ARG A 686 17.29 -23.21 -16.62
CA ARG A 686 16.10 -22.65 -15.91
C ARG A 686 16.17 -22.84 -14.39
N SER A 687 17.30 -22.50 -13.80
CA SER A 687 17.46 -22.58 -12.34
C SER A 687 18.14 -21.36 -11.76
N ALA A 688 17.98 -21.19 -10.45
CA ALA A 688 18.72 -20.24 -9.68
C ALA A 688 19.17 -20.85 -8.35
N VAL A 689 20.37 -20.45 -7.89
CA VAL A 689 20.88 -20.84 -6.59
C VAL A 689 21.24 -19.61 -5.79
N VAL A 690 21.02 -19.67 -4.49
CA VAL A 690 21.48 -18.67 -3.52
C VAL A 690 22.51 -19.32 -2.61
N LEU A 691 23.70 -18.74 -2.59
CA LEU A 691 24.78 -19.19 -1.75
C LEU A 691 24.98 -18.21 -0.60
N ARG A 692 25.39 -18.73 0.55
CA ARG A 692 25.83 -17.93 1.71
C ARG A 692 27.28 -18.18 1.98
N LYS A 693 28.04 -17.09 2.10
CA LYS A 693 29.43 -17.16 2.55
C LYS A 693 29.49 -17.60 4.02
N LYS A 694 30.42 -18.51 4.36
CA LYS A 694 30.72 -18.92 5.74
C LYS A 694 31.56 -17.90 6.47
#